data_19d08c4f8774178aa2a0ed02ece16737
#
_entry.id   19d08c4f8774178aa2a0ed02ece16737
#
_cell.length_a   1.000
_cell.length_b   1.000
_cell.length_c   1.000
_cell.angle_alpha   90.00
_cell.angle_beta   90.00
_cell.angle_gamma   90.00
#
_symmetry.space_group_name_H-M   'P 1'
#
loop_
_entity.id
_entity.type
_entity.pdbx_description
1 polymer ?
#
loop_
_entity_poly.entity_id
_entity_poly.type
_entity_poly.pdbx_seq_one_letter_code
_entity_poly.pdbx_strand_id
1 'polypeptide(L)'
;MNYIRIMLFLAALYIGCVILIAYRISANAKRKDGLFYGTLNIKRSKLLVLYDLLDKIPFITLYLNHIRRCFEVYCPGDKKINAKKTMIITLIISSICGIEIALVFLLHPTFFNGIIAIILTIIINNELLYIVMRNAEVKLLRQMIVFFTDVRHYYYESRMVDIAILDAMKNVGKEMKAHSNKIYEVLTSEYMDKDIRLYNEVIGINYLKLFLSLCVQVIQYGDKEIEEQSVFQMNLHHLKNEVQMEELKQSKLIFIFSGLVFMTVAPILSLDFCKSFGISNLPELTSFYEGTIGIGIYITSILVIVLCYLFQNFERDIMSITPKNNIFLFKLSEITILKNIIDNYTERFYTKVLRLKILLKQTRESISYRQFLVKQFLYAFVAFCFITGLIFHIHHTKRTNIRYNFYDAHNKSMANSIQIDKSKEYISMYIEKYKDEKVPYVVIKEKMEKEIQVNNSVMKENIMNTVLARLKSYKNEYYRWYELLISIIITLIAYYLPYWMLLYRRRVIRLGMNGEVVQFHSIILMLMYLDNISILTILETMEIFAGIFKTSIQECINDFNSGSEEALMRLKEKETCEVFRRLVDNLLVSDKIGIIKAFDEIAADRLYFSERRKQENEIVLKKKADNATLIAYIPLMLIMVAYLIAPFIIQCIKDYQLISSELF
;
A
#
# COMPACT_ATOMS: atom_id res chain seq x y z
N MET A 1 18.35 1.10 32.31
CA MET A 1 17.10 1.83 32.64
C MET A 1 17.17 3.33 32.34
N ASN A 2 18.25 4.04 32.62
CA ASN A 2 18.33 5.50 32.42
C ASN A 2 18.36 5.95 30.94
N TYR A 3 19.01 5.22 30.02
CA TYR A 3 19.06 5.57 28.60
C TYR A 3 17.70 5.50 27.91
N ILE A 4 16.86 4.54 28.31
CA ILE A 4 15.49 4.39 27.76
C ILE A 4 14.61 5.54 28.20
N ARG A 5 14.71 5.98 29.47
CA ARG A 5 13.99 7.16 29.98
C ARG A 5 14.41 8.45 29.27
N ILE A 6 15.69 8.59 28.96
CA ILE A 6 16.21 9.75 28.21
C ILE A 6 15.70 9.74 26.76
N MET A 7 15.71 8.59 26.07
CA MET A 7 15.16 8.47 24.71
C MET A 7 13.65 8.73 24.68
N LEU A 8 12.89 8.23 25.68
CA LEU A 8 11.44 8.50 25.81
C LEU A 8 11.17 9.98 26.08
N PHE A 9 11.98 10.61 26.92
CA PHE A 9 11.86 12.05 27.18
C PHE A 9 12.17 12.88 25.94
N LEU A 10 13.21 12.51 25.17
CA LEU A 10 13.55 13.18 23.90
C LEU A 10 12.47 12.96 22.83
N ALA A 11 11.89 11.75 22.72
CA ALA A 11 10.78 11.47 21.84
C ALA A 11 9.51 12.25 22.22
N ALA A 12 9.17 12.30 23.52
CA ALA A 12 8.06 13.09 24.03
C ALA A 12 8.27 14.60 23.82
N LEU A 13 9.50 15.08 23.99
CA LEU A 13 9.87 16.48 23.75
C LEU A 13 9.81 16.83 22.27
N TYR A 14 10.27 15.93 21.40
CA TYR A 14 10.14 16.06 19.94
C TYR A 14 8.66 16.13 19.51
N ILE A 15 7.83 15.19 20.00
CA ILE A 15 6.40 15.15 19.74
C ILE A 15 5.72 16.43 20.25
N GLY A 16 6.03 16.87 21.48
CA GLY A 16 5.52 18.11 22.06
C GLY A 16 5.88 19.34 21.22
N CYS A 17 7.12 19.44 20.75
CA CYS A 17 7.56 20.51 19.85
C CYS A 17 6.83 20.48 18.50
N VAL A 18 6.64 19.31 17.89
CA VAL A 18 5.92 19.17 16.61
C VAL A 18 4.45 19.54 16.77
N ILE A 19 3.78 19.07 17.85
CA ILE A 19 2.38 19.42 18.15
C ILE A 19 2.23 20.92 18.42
N LEU A 20 3.12 21.55 19.19
CA LEU A 20 3.10 22.98 19.44
C LEU A 20 3.31 23.79 18.17
N ILE A 21 4.21 23.36 17.29
CA ILE A 21 4.44 24.01 16.00
C ILE A 21 3.19 23.85 15.13
N ALA A 22 2.61 22.67 15.03
CA ALA A 22 1.39 22.38 14.25
C ALA A 22 0.20 23.18 14.80
N TYR A 23 0.01 23.24 16.13
CA TYR A 23 -1.04 24.02 16.80
C TYR A 23 -0.89 25.54 16.55
N ARG A 24 0.31 26.12 16.73
CA ARG A 24 0.56 27.54 16.43
C ARG A 24 0.30 27.89 14.97
N ILE A 25 0.59 26.96 14.04
CA ILE A 25 0.36 27.16 12.61
C ILE A 25 -1.14 27.09 12.29
N SER A 26 -1.86 26.14 12.85
CA SER A 26 -3.31 26.00 12.71
C SER A 26 -4.06 27.20 13.32
N ALA A 27 -3.67 27.67 14.48
CA ALA A 27 -4.27 28.83 15.16
C ALA A 27 -4.02 30.13 14.36
N ASN A 28 -2.84 30.30 13.76
CA ASN A 28 -2.53 31.47 12.93
C ASN A 28 -3.19 31.40 11.53
N ALA A 29 -3.50 30.22 11.01
CA ALA A 29 -4.24 30.05 9.77
C ALA A 29 -5.71 30.48 9.93
N LYS A 30 -6.36 30.09 11.04
CA LYS A 30 -7.75 30.51 11.33
C LYS A 30 -7.92 32.01 11.58
N ARG A 31 -6.88 32.70 12.00
CA ARG A 31 -6.92 34.17 12.26
C ARG A 31 -6.75 35.03 10.99
N LYS A 32 -6.36 34.47 9.83
CA LYS A 32 -6.03 35.21 8.59
C LYS A 32 -7.00 34.98 7.42
N ASP A 33 -8.03 34.18 7.56
CA ASP A 33 -9.04 33.99 6.51
C ASP A 33 -10.10 35.13 6.42
N GLY A 34 -9.94 36.17 7.21
CA GLY A 34 -10.68 37.42 7.11
C GLY A 34 -9.74 38.58 6.87
N LEU A 35 -9.73 39.09 5.64
CA LEU A 35 -9.25 40.40 5.16
C LEU A 35 -8.05 40.38 4.18
N PHE A 36 -8.36 40.92 3.01
CA PHE A 36 -7.56 41.65 2.04
C PHE A 36 -6.55 40.94 1.13
N TYR A 37 -6.88 40.98 -0.16
CA TYR A 37 -5.92 41.03 -1.25
C TYR A 37 -5.04 42.27 -1.16
N GLY A 38 -3.78 42.08 -0.84
CA GLY A 38 -2.73 43.11 -0.94
C GLY A 38 -1.42 42.37 -1.16
N THR A 39 -0.63 42.85 -2.11
CA THR A 39 0.75 42.41 -2.42
C THR A 39 1.55 42.17 -1.15
N LEU A 40 1.59 40.92 -0.70
CA LEU A 40 2.28 40.57 0.53
C LEU A 40 3.71 40.17 0.23
N ASN A 41 4.61 41.00 0.66
CA ASN A 41 5.95 40.63 1.08
C ASN A 41 5.83 39.50 2.11
N ILE A 42 5.83 38.23 1.64
CA ILE A 42 5.72 37.05 2.46
C ILE A 42 7.04 36.94 3.23
N LYS A 43 7.07 37.44 4.46
CA LYS A 43 8.09 37.02 5.43
C LYS A 43 8.27 35.53 5.29
N ARG A 44 9.47 35.06 4.93
CA ARG A 44 9.80 33.61 4.78
C ARG A 44 9.23 32.88 5.98
N SER A 45 8.17 32.10 5.79
CA SER A 45 7.57 31.36 6.88
C SER A 45 8.61 30.34 7.36
N LYS A 46 8.73 30.16 8.68
CA LYS A 46 9.68 29.20 9.28
C LYS A 46 9.57 27.81 8.67
N LEU A 47 8.40 27.44 8.14
CA LEU A 47 8.14 26.20 7.42
C LEU A 47 8.83 26.10 6.07
N LEU A 48 8.94 27.19 5.31
CA LEU A 48 9.67 27.20 4.04
C LEU A 48 11.17 27.08 4.27
N VAL A 49 11.69 27.73 5.32
CA VAL A 49 13.11 27.58 5.70
C VAL A 49 13.40 26.12 6.11
N LEU A 50 12.49 25.50 6.86
CA LEU A 50 12.62 24.08 7.24
C LEU A 50 12.53 23.15 6.01
N TYR A 51 11.64 23.47 5.05
CA TYR A 51 11.55 22.75 3.79
C TYR A 51 12.87 22.84 3.02
N ASP A 52 13.42 24.04 2.84
CA ASP A 52 14.68 24.29 2.13
C ASP A 52 15.90 23.59 2.80
N LEU A 53 15.87 23.45 4.13
CA LEU A 53 16.90 22.72 4.88
C LEU A 53 16.79 21.19 4.68
N LEU A 54 15.57 20.65 4.75
CA LEU A 54 15.33 19.21 4.59
C LEU A 54 15.49 18.77 3.13
N ASP A 55 15.22 19.64 2.17
CA ASP A 55 15.41 19.37 0.73
C ASP A 55 16.90 19.22 0.34
N LYS A 56 17.85 19.54 1.23
CA LYS A 56 19.29 19.29 1.02
C LYS A 56 19.71 17.87 1.35
N ILE A 57 18.88 17.09 2.08
CA ILE A 57 19.22 15.74 2.51
C ILE A 57 18.67 14.74 1.47
N PRO A 58 19.51 13.98 0.73
CA PRO A 58 19.09 13.24 -0.48
C PRO A 58 17.96 12.23 -0.25
N PHE A 59 17.89 11.57 0.91
CA PHE A 59 16.79 10.65 1.23
C PHE A 59 15.47 11.37 1.52
N ILE A 60 15.52 12.47 2.25
CA ILE A 60 14.34 13.26 2.62
C ILE A 60 13.80 14.01 1.39
N THR A 61 14.68 14.50 0.53
CA THR A 61 14.32 15.15 -0.75
C THR A 61 13.47 14.25 -1.64
N LEU A 62 13.82 12.95 -1.77
CA LEU A 62 13.04 11.99 -2.54
C LEU A 62 11.62 11.85 -2.00
N TYR A 63 11.49 11.77 -0.68
CA TYR A 63 10.20 11.66 0.00
C TYR A 63 9.36 12.95 -0.13
N LEU A 64 9.95 14.12 0.14
CA LEU A 64 9.29 15.42 0.01
C LEU A 64 8.84 15.68 -1.44
N ASN A 65 9.69 15.38 -2.42
CA ASN A 65 9.36 15.53 -3.84
C ASN A 65 8.24 14.57 -4.28
N HIS A 66 8.18 13.37 -3.73
CA HIS A 66 7.07 12.46 -4.00
C HIS A 66 5.73 13.06 -3.53
N ILE A 67 5.67 13.53 -2.29
CA ILE A 67 4.46 14.18 -1.73
C ILE A 67 4.12 15.44 -2.50
N ARG A 68 5.11 16.30 -2.81
CA ARG A 68 4.91 17.55 -3.54
C ARG A 68 4.30 17.31 -4.92
N ARG A 69 4.86 16.38 -5.71
CA ARG A 69 4.34 16.05 -7.04
C ARG A 69 2.90 15.58 -7.02
N CYS A 70 2.53 14.79 -6.02
CA CYS A 70 1.15 14.36 -5.86
C CYS A 70 0.21 15.54 -5.59
N PHE A 71 0.63 16.51 -4.78
CA PHE A 71 -0.16 17.72 -4.53
C PHE A 71 -0.20 18.68 -5.73
N GLU A 72 0.86 18.79 -6.51
CA GLU A 72 0.91 19.63 -7.71
C GLU A 72 -0.15 19.23 -8.74
N VAL A 73 -0.48 17.93 -8.84
CA VAL A 73 -1.53 17.44 -9.74
C VAL A 73 -2.91 17.91 -9.29
N TYR A 74 -3.21 17.85 -7.99
CA TYR A 74 -4.54 18.19 -7.46
C TYR A 74 -4.69 19.67 -7.09
N CYS A 75 -3.61 20.37 -6.86
CA CYS A 75 -3.58 21.79 -6.47
C CYS A 75 -2.50 22.50 -7.28
N PRO A 76 -2.68 22.76 -8.59
CA PRO A 76 -1.75 23.53 -9.38
C PRO A 76 -1.75 24.96 -8.85
N GLY A 77 -0.72 25.34 -8.13
CA GLY A 77 -0.58 26.64 -7.51
C GLY A 77 0.86 27.03 -7.32
N ASP A 78 1.09 28.12 -6.61
CA ASP A 78 2.43 28.58 -6.27
C ASP A 78 3.28 27.47 -5.63
N LYS A 79 4.46 27.22 -6.16
CA LYS A 79 5.43 26.24 -5.64
C LYS A 79 5.65 26.41 -4.13
N LYS A 80 5.58 27.66 -3.63
CA LYS A 80 5.72 27.99 -2.20
C LYS A 80 4.54 27.48 -1.35
N ILE A 81 3.31 27.57 -1.87
CA ILE A 81 2.11 27.07 -1.16
C ILE A 81 2.14 25.55 -1.08
N ASN A 82 2.50 24.88 -2.17
CA ASN A 82 2.61 23.42 -2.20
C ASN A 82 3.73 22.91 -1.29
N ALA A 83 4.90 23.55 -1.28
CA ALA A 83 5.99 23.25 -0.36
C ALA A 83 5.55 23.39 1.11
N LYS A 84 4.78 24.44 1.44
CA LYS A 84 4.23 24.62 2.79
C LYS A 84 3.22 23.53 3.17
N LYS A 85 2.30 23.16 2.27
CA LYS A 85 1.34 22.05 2.50
C LYS A 85 2.07 20.73 2.68
N THR A 86 3.04 20.42 1.80
CA THR A 86 3.90 19.23 1.89
C THR A 86 4.57 19.15 3.25
N MET A 87 5.16 20.25 3.73
CA MET A 87 5.85 20.28 5.02
C MET A 87 4.91 20.03 6.21
N ILE A 88 3.72 20.63 6.22
CA ILE A 88 2.72 20.40 7.26
C ILE A 88 2.34 18.92 7.33
N ILE A 89 2.08 18.29 6.20
CA ILE A 89 1.69 16.88 6.13
C ILE A 89 2.83 15.98 6.59
N THR A 90 4.05 16.24 6.13
CA THR A 90 5.24 15.50 6.57
C THR A 90 5.43 15.58 8.08
N LEU A 91 5.24 16.75 8.68
CA LEU A 91 5.32 16.93 10.13
C LEU A 91 4.22 16.17 10.88
N ILE A 92 2.99 16.17 10.37
CA ILE A 92 1.89 15.42 10.99
C ILE A 92 2.18 13.93 10.94
N ILE A 93 2.59 13.41 9.77
CA ILE A 93 2.90 11.98 9.61
C ILE A 93 4.07 11.59 10.51
N SER A 94 5.16 12.37 10.54
CA SER A 94 6.32 12.08 11.38
C SER A 94 5.98 12.13 12.87
N SER A 95 5.07 13.00 13.29
CA SER A 95 4.57 13.08 14.68
C SER A 95 3.81 11.81 15.06
N ILE A 96 2.90 11.34 14.20
CA ILE A 96 2.13 10.12 14.44
C ILE A 96 3.06 8.90 14.51
N CYS A 97 4.02 8.78 13.60
CA CYS A 97 5.03 7.72 13.63
C CYS A 97 5.90 7.79 14.89
N GLY A 98 6.25 8.98 15.35
CA GLY A 98 7.00 9.17 16.60
C GLY A 98 6.22 8.73 17.85
N ILE A 99 4.91 9.01 17.89
CA ILE A 99 4.02 8.53 18.97
C ILE A 99 3.91 7.00 18.95
N GLU A 100 3.77 6.41 17.79
CA GLU A 100 3.72 4.95 17.61
C GLU A 100 4.99 4.28 18.13
N ILE A 101 6.16 4.75 17.70
CA ILE A 101 7.47 4.23 18.17
C ILE A 101 7.57 4.34 19.69
N ALA A 102 7.22 5.50 20.27
CA ALA A 102 7.22 5.70 21.70
C ALA A 102 6.30 4.72 22.44
N LEU A 103 5.10 4.46 21.90
CA LEU A 103 4.13 3.54 22.48
C LEU A 103 4.63 2.09 22.46
N VAL A 104 5.21 1.64 21.35
CA VAL A 104 5.78 0.28 21.25
C VAL A 104 6.94 0.07 22.21
N PHE A 105 7.83 1.06 22.37
CA PHE A 105 8.97 0.96 23.30
C PHE A 105 8.56 1.10 24.77
N LEU A 106 7.46 1.81 25.08
CA LEU A 106 6.89 1.89 26.42
C LEU A 106 6.35 0.55 26.92
N LEU A 107 5.80 -0.26 26.02
CA LEU A 107 5.26 -1.57 26.38
C LEU A 107 6.39 -2.51 26.80
N HIS A 108 7.37 -2.76 25.95
CA HIS A 108 8.54 -3.59 26.24
C HIS A 108 9.74 -3.23 25.36
N PRO A 109 10.88 -2.75 25.91
CA PRO A 109 12.07 -2.37 25.13
C PRO A 109 12.88 -3.60 24.73
N THR A 110 12.38 -4.41 23.78
CA THR A 110 13.09 -5.57 23.24
C THR A 110 13.53 -5.31 21.80
N PHE A 111 14.51 -6.06 21.33
CA PHE A 111 14.96 -5.99 19.93
C PHE A 111 13.83 -6.31 18.94
N PHE A 112 12.96 -7.26 19.28
CA PHE A 112 11.79 -7.61 18.47
C PHE A 112 10.80 -6.46 18.34
N ASN A 113 10.52 -5.75 19.42
CA ASN A 113 9.62 -4.60 19.41
C ASN A 113 10.22 -3.45 18.58
N GLY A 114 11.54 -3.36 18.47
CA GLY A 114 12.21 -2.46 17.52
C GLY A 114 11.89 -2.80 16.07
N ILE A 115 11.89 -4.07 15.69
CA ILE A 115 11.51 -4.52 14.33
C ILE A 115 10.02 -4.26 14.07
N ILE A 116 9.16 -4.56 15.04
CA ILE A 116 7.71 -4.27 14.95
C ILE A 116 7.47 -2.77 14.76
N ALA A 117 8.14 -1.91 15.52
CA ALA A 117 8.02 -0.46 15.39
C ALA A 117 8.41 0.01 13.98
N ILE A 118 9.49 -0.51 13.41
CA ILE A 118 9.89 -0.18 12.03
C ILE A 118 8.82 -0.60 11.02
N ILE A 119 8.29 -1.83 11.14
CA ILE A 119 7.24 -2.34 10.25
C ILE A 119 5.97 -1.47 10.36
N LEU A 120 5.52 -1.18 11.58
CA LEU A 120 4.35 -0.34 11.85
C LEU A 120 4.54 1.08 11.30
N THR A 121 5.71 1.68 11.51
CA THR A 121 6.05 3.00 10.97
C THR A 121 5.93 3.04 9.45
N ILE A 122 6.41 2.02 8.74
CA ILE A 122 6.31 1.94 7.28
C ILE A 122 4.84 1.83 6.85
N ILE A 123 4.06 0.99 7.52
CA ILE A 123 2.64 0.79 7.24
C ILE A 123 1.84 2.07 7.50
N ILE A 124 1.99 2.68 8.67
CA ILE A 124 1.28 3.89 9.07
C ILE A 124 1.63 5.06 8.14
N ASN A 125 2.91 5.23 7.80
CA ASN A 125 3.34 6.26 6.86
C ASN A 125 2.67 6.11 5.49
N ASN A 126 2.64 4.90 4.93
CA ASN A 126 2.01 4.63 3.65
C ASN A 126 0.50 4.86 3.68
N GLU A 127 -0.18 4.43 4.75
CA GLU A 127 -1.62 4.61 4.90
C GLU A 127 -2.03 6.08 5.08
N LEU A 128 -1.33 6.81 5.94
CA LEU A 128 -1.61 8.23 6.15
C LEU A 128 -1.39 9.03 4.85
N LEU A 129 -0.31 8.74 4.13
CA LEU A 129 -0.04 9.37 2.85
C LEU A 129 -1.14 9.08 1.83
N TYR A 130 -1.58 7.81 1.74
CA TYR A 130 -2.68 7.40 0.87
C TYR A 130 -3.99 8.15 1.21
N ILE A 131 -4.39 8.16 2.49
CA ILE A 131 -5.61 8.84 2.95
C ILE A 131 -5.57 10.33 2.61
N VAL A 132 -4.45 10.99 2.85
CA VAL A 132 -4.29 12.43 2.58
C VAL A 132 -4.41 12.72 1.09
N MET A 133 -3.75 11.93 0.23
CA MET A 133 -3.78 12.10 -1.22
C MET A 133 -5.19 11.85 -1.78
N ARG A 134 -5.84 10.78 -1.37
CA ARG A 134 -7.19 10.44 -1.85
C ARG A 134 -8.24 11.42 -1.38
N ASN A 135 -8.13 11.93 -0.16
CA ASN A 135 -9.01 12.99 0.33
C ASN A 135 -8.83 14.29 -0.47
N ALA A 136 -7.61 14.61 -0.91
CA ALA A 136 -7.37 15.77 -1.77
C ALA A 136 -8.03 15.58 -3.16
N GLU A 137 -7.95 14.37 -3.72
CA GLU A 137 -8.62 13.99 -4.98
C GLU A 137 -10.15 14.11 -4.86
N VAL A 138 -10.75 13.49 -3.85
CA VAL A 138 -12.20 13.56 -3.59
C VAL A 138 -12.67 15.00 -3.38
N LYS A 139 -11.91 15.80 -2.67
CA LYS A 139 -12.21 17.22 -2.46
C LYS A 139 -12.24 17.98 -3.79
N LEU A 140 -11.27 17.72 -4.66
CA LEU A 140 -11.25 18.35 -5.99
C LEU A 140 -12.43 17.90 -6.85
N LEU A 141 -12.75 16.59 -6.87
CA LEU A 141 -13.91 16.08 -7.59
C LEU A 141 -15.23 16.74 -7.12
N ARG A 142 -15.41 16.94 -5.82
CA ARG A 142 -16.55 17.68 -5.27
C ARG A 142 -16.62 19.13 -5.77
N GLN A 143 -15.47 19.81 -5.80
CA GLN A 143 -15.41 21.18 -6.33
C GLN A 143 -15.67 21.23 -7.84
N MET A 144 -15.25 20.20 -8.60
CA MET A 144 -15.57 20.07 -10.03
C MET A 144 -17.06 19.90 -10.27
N ILE A 145 -17.77 19.12 -9.45
CA ILE A 145 -19.24 18.96 -9.55
C ILE A 145 -19.94 20.30 -9.40
N VAL A 146 -19.55 21.10 -8.41
CA VAL A 146 -20.09 22.46 -8.21
C VAL A 146 -19.74 23.35 -9.40
N PHE A 147 -18.48 23.34 -9.83
CA PHE A 147 -17.99 24.16 -10.96
C PHE A 147 -18.77 23.86 -12.25
N PHE A 148 -18.95 22.59 -12.62
CA PHE A 148 -19.70 22.26 -13.85
C PHE A 148 -21.19 22.61 -13.74
N THR A 149 -21.75 22.57 -12.53
CA THR A 149 -23.12 23.02 -12.30
C THR A 149 -23.26 24.51 -12.50
N ASP A 150 -22.31 25.29 -11.95
CA ASP A 150 -22.31 26.75 -12.05
C ASP A 150 -22.00 27.21 -13.49
N VAL A 151 -21.02 26.57 -14.17
CA VAL A 151 -20.73 26.86 -15.60
C VAL A 151 -21.97 26.62 -16.46
N ARG A 152 -22.72 25.51 -16.23
CA ARG A 152 -23.96 25.23 -16.96
C ARG A 152 -24.99 26.30 -16.71
N HIS A 153 -25.12 26.79 -15.48
CA HIS A 153 -26.09 27.85 -15.12
C HIS A 153 -25.73 29.18 -15.77
N TYR A 154 -24.51 29.66 -15.63
CA TYR A 154 -24.07 30.92 -16.23
C TYR A 154 -23.99 30.87 -17.76
N TYR A 155 -23.76 29.70 -18.35
CA TYR A 155 -23.81 29.53 -19.79
C TYR A 155 -25.27 29.64 -20.32
N TYR A 156 -26.27 29.23 -19.53
CA TYR A 156 -27.66 29.43 -19.90
C TYR A 156 -28.00 30.92 -20.03
N GLU A 157 -27.42 31.77 -19.21
CA GLU A 157 -27.64 33.21 -19.22
C GLU A 157 -26.82 33.92 -20.31
N SER A 158 -25.55 33.63 -20.43
CA SER A 158 -24.60 34.38 -21.27
C SER A 158 -24.43 33.81 -22.67
N ARG A 159 -24.67 32.51 -22.88
CA ARG A 159 -24.35 31.78 -24.10
C ARG A 159 -22.88 31.87 -24.52
N MET A 160 -21.98 32.33 -23.63
CA MET A 160 -20.56 32.51 -23.85
C MET A 160 -19.78 31.66 -22.83
N VAL A 161 -18.89 30.77 -23.32
CA VAL A 161 -18.18 29.81 -22.50
C VAL A 161 -17.18 30.49 -21.57
N ASP A 162 -16.46 31.49 -22.06
CA ASP A 162 -15.47 32.28 -21.33
C ASP A 162 -16.08 33.06 -20.16
N ILE A 163 -17.22 33.71 -20.37
CA ILE A 163 -17.95 34.42 -19.33
C ILE A 163 -18.51 33.46 -18.30
N ALA A 164 -19.10 32.35 -18.74
CA ALA A 164 -19.62 31.34 -17.84
C ALA A 164 -18.55 30.74 -16.92
N ILE A 165 -17.35 30.51 -17.44
CA ILE A 165 -16.19 30.05 -16.65
C ILE A 165 -15.76 31.11 -15.64
N LEU A 166 -15.65 32.39 -16.05
CA LEU A 166 -15.28 33.49 -15.18
C LEU A 166 -16.23 33.66 -14.00
N ASP A 167 -17.53 33.58 -14.25
CA ASP A 167 -18.54 33.74 -13.20
C ASP A 167 -18.60 32.50 -12.27
N ALA A 168 -18.47 31.30 -12.81
CA ALA A 168 -18.39 30.07 -12.02
C ALA A 168 -17.15 30.06 -11.10
N MET A 169 -16.02 30.64 -11.51
CA MET A 169 -14.79 30.73 -10.69
C MET A 169 -14.96 31.52 -9.39
N LYS A 170 -15.98 32.39 -9.28
CA LYS A 170 -16.23 33.20 -8.09
C LYS A 170 -16.68 32.34 -6.90
N ASN A 171 -17.40 31.26 -7.17
CA ASN A 171 -18.07 30.42 -6.18
C ASN A 171 -17.28 29.15 -5.80
N VAL A 172 -16.16 28.88 -6.44
CA VAL A 172 -15.45 27.60 -6.33
C VAL A 172 -14.30 27.65 -5.34
N GLY A 173 -13.96 26.49 -4.75
CA GLY A 173 -12.85 26.34 -3.84
C GLY A 173 -11.49 26.61 -4.49
N LYS A 174 -10.48 26.87 -3.64
CA LYS A 174 -9.12 27.30 -4.09
C LYS A 174 -8.47 26.33 -5.07
N GLU A 175 -8.68 25.03 -4.91
CA GLU A 175 -8.09 23.99 -5.75
C GLU A 175 -8.67 24.07 -7.18
N MET A 176 -9.99 24.06 -7.31
CA MET A 176 -10.63 24.15 -8.61
C MET A 176 -10.43 25.55 -9.25
N LYS A 177 -10.39 26.61 -8.45
CA LYS A 177 -10.10 27.96 -8.95
C LYS A 177 -8.75 28.04 -9.65
N ALA A 178 -7.73 27.36 -9.17
CA ALA A 178 -6.42 27.31 -9.81
C ALA A 178 -6.47 26.59 -11.17
N HIS A 179 -7.24 25.51 -11.28
CA HIS A 179 -7.46 24.79 -12.54
C HIS A 179 -8.31 25.61 -13.53
N SER A 180 -9.39 26.22 -13.06
CA SER A 180 -10.28 27.01 -13.92
C SER A 180 -9.61 28.27 -14.45
N ASN A 181 -8.74 28.93 -13.65
CA ASN A 181 -7.91 30.03 -14.14
C ASN A 181 -7.02 29.58 -15.31
N LYS A 182 -6.34 28.44 -15.17
CA LYS A 182 -5.52 27.91 -16.25
C LYS A 182 -6.31 27.54 -17.50
N ILE A 183 -7.51 26.96 -17.33
CA ILE A 183 -8.40 26.67 -18.45
C ILE A 183 -8.81 27.96 -19.14
N TYR A 184 -9.17 29.00 -18.38
CA TYR A 184 -9.52 30.30 -18.92
C TYR A 184 -8.34 30.94 -19.68
N GLU A 185 -7.12 30.89 -19.13
CA GLU A 185 -5.90 31.37 -19.81
C GLU A 185 -5.69 30.69 -21.16
N VAL A 186 -5.87 29.32 -21.20
CA VAL A 186 -5.73 28.54 -22.44
C VAL A 186 -6.79 28.91 -23.46
N LEU A 187 -8.07 29.08 -23.05
CA LEU A 187 -9.18 29.42 -23.95
C LEU A 187 -9.08 30.86 -24.52
N THR A 188 -8.42 31.75 -23.80
CA THR A 188 -8.23 33.17 -24.22
C THR A 188 -6.86 33.43 -24.85
N SER A 189 -6.02 32.39 -25.01
CA SER A 189 -4.67 32.51 -25.58
C SER A 189 -4.72 32.66 -27.10
N GLU A 190 -3.79 33.47 -27.63
CA GLU A 190 -3.54 33.60 -29.08
C GLU A 190 -3.05 32.29 -29.71
N TYR A 191 -2.38 31.41 -28.94
CA TYR A 191 -1.84 30.14 -29.40
C TYR A 191 -2.55 28.96 -28.75
N MET A 192 -3.89 28.95 -28.84
CA MET A 192 -4.76 27.99 -28.15
C MET A 192 -4.34 26.52 -28.33
N ASP A 193 -4.05 26.08 -29.56
CA ASP A 193 -3.69 24.67 -29.84
C ASP A 193 -2.39 24.23 -29.16
N LYS A 194 -1.41 25.11 -29.07
CA LYS A 194 -0.16 24.84 -28.39
C LYS A 194 -0.37 24.77 -26.87
N ASP A 195 -1.16 25.67 -26.32
CA ASP A 195 -1.40 25.75 -24.90
C ASP A 195 -2.31 24.62 -24.42
N ILE A 196 -3.24 24.12 -25.25
CA ILE A 196 -4.00 22.88 -24.99
C ILE A 196 -3.09 21.68 -24.87
N ARG A 197 -2.10 21.52 -25.76
CA ARG A 197 -1.14 20.41 -25.68
C ARG A 197 -0.33 20.47 -24.40
N LEU A 198 0.21 21.63 -24.05
CA LEU A 198 0.96 21.84 -22.80
C LEU A 198 0.10 21.58 -21.56
N TYR A 199 -1.17 22.06 -21.58
CA TYR A 199 -2.11 21.79 -20.50
C TYR A 199 -2.36 20.29 -20.33
N ASN A 200 -2.61 19.57 -21.43
CA ASN A 200 -2.89 18.15 -21.42
C ASN A 200 -1.70 17.29 -20.96
N GLU A 201 -0.46 17.73 -21.18
CA GLU A 201 0.74 17.07 -20.68
C GLU A 201 0.93 17.25 -19.17
N VAL A 202 0.62 18.42 -18.64
CA VAL A 202 0.85 18.77 -17.24
C VAL A 202 -0.25 18.27 -16.31
N ILE A 203 -1.52 18.29 -16.76
CA ILE A 203 -2.65 17.96 -15.91
C ILE A 203 -3.03 16.51 -16.04
N GLY A 204 -2.95 15.79 -14.91
CA GLY A 204 -3.30 14.37 -14.82
C GLY A 204 -4.80 14.06 -14.64
N ILE A 205 -5.69 15.07 -14.72
CA ILE A 205 -7.12 14.94 -14.45
C ILE A 205 -7.92 14.89 -15.75
N ASN A 206 -8.35 13.69 -16.13
CA ASN A 206 -8.98 13.44 -17.42
C ASN A 206 -10.29 14.22 -17.62
N TYR A 207 -11.09 14.41 -16.57
CA TYR A 207 -12.36 15.16 -16.65
C TYR A 207 -12.15 16.64 -17.00
N LEU A 208 -11.06 17.26 -16.54
CA LEU A 208 -10.75 18.64 -16.91
C LEU A 208 -10.26 18.76 -18.35
N LYS A 209 -9.55 17.75 -18.86
CA LYS A 209 -9.16 17.66 -20.27
C LYS A 209 -10.38 17.58 -21.19
N LEU A 210 -11.35 16.70 -20.81
CA LEU A 210 -12.60 16.58 -21.57
C LEU A 210 -13.40 17.88 -21.50
N PHE A 211 -13.50 18.52 -20.34
CA PHE A 211 -14.16 19.79 -20.20
C PHE A 211 -13.53 20.87 -21.11
N LEU A 212 -12.19 20.95 -21.11
CA LEU A 212 -11.47 21.87 -22.01
C LEU A 212 -11.77 21.57 -23.49
N SER A 213 -11.75 20.29 -23.88
CA SER A 213 -12.08 19.87 -25.25
C SER A 213 -13.52 20.29 -25.66
N LEU A 214 -14.50 20.12 -24.78
CA LEU A 214 -15.87 20.56 -25.02
C LEU A 214 -15.96 22.10 -25.15
N CYS A 215 -15.26 22.85 -24.31
CA CYS A 215 -15.21 24.31 -24.39
C CYS A 215 -14.59 24.79 -25.71
N VAL A 216 -13.47 24.19 -26.12
CA VAL A 216 -12.80 24.54 -27.39
C VAL A 216 -13.69 24.30 -28.58
N GLN A 217 -14.43 23.18 -28.61
CA GLN A 217 -15.34 22.88 -29.72
C GLN A 217 -16.48 23.90 -29.82
N VAL A 218 -17.06 24.29 -28.69
CA VAL A 218 -18.12 25.31 -28.69
C VAL A 218 -17.58 26.68 -29.12
N ILE A 219 -16.36 27.03 -28.75
CA ILE A 219 -15.75 28.30 -29.18
C ILE A 219 -15.41 28.28 -30.69
N GLN A 220 -14.94 27.15 -31.23
CA GLN A 220 -14.52 27.04 -32.63
C GLN A 220 -15.69 26.82 -33.60
N TYR A 221 -16.70 26.04 -33.23
CA TYR A 221 -17.76 25.60 -34.12
C TYR A 221 -19.15 26.09 -33.72
N GLY A 222 -19.28 26.74 -32.56
CA GLY A 222 -20.59 27.12 -32.00
C GLY A 222 -21.27 26.01 -31.22
N ASP A 223 -22.41 26.32 -30.60
CA ASP A 223 -23.24 25.38 -29.87
C ASP A 223 -24.50 25.05 -30.68
N LYS A 224 -24.85 23.77 -30.76
CA LYS A 224 -26.08 23.29 -31.38
C LYS A 224 -27.18 23.14 -30.35
N GLU A 225 -28.43 23.31 -30.80
CA GLU A 225 -29.62 22.99 -30.05
C GLU A 225 -30.27 21.74 -30.64
N ILE A 226 -30.56 20.76 -29.83
CA ILE A 226 -31.28 19.53 -30.15
C ILE A 226 -32.45 19.46 -29.17
N GLU A 227 -33.68 19.34 -29.69
CA GLU A 227 -34.92 19.30 -28.88
C GLU A 227 -35.01 20.47 -27.88
N GLU A 228 -34.68 21.67 -28.32
CA GLU A 228 -34.66 22.91 -27.51
C GLU A 228 -33.60 22.92 -26.38
N GLN A 229 -32.68 21.98 -26.36
CA GLN A 229 -31.56 21.91 -25.38
C GLN A 229 -30.21 22.14 -26.05
N SER A 230 -29.38 22.97 -25.45
CA SER A 230 -27.99 23.17 -25.85
C SER A 230 -27.20 21.88 -25.67
N VAL A 231 -26.47 21.46 -26.71
CA VAL A 231 -25.59 20.28 -26.67
C VAL A 231 -24.49 20.44 -25.63
N PHE A 232 -23.94 21.66 -25.50
CA PHE A 232 -22.92 21.95 -24.48
C PHE A 232 -23.45 21.76 -23.05
N GLN A 233 -24.66 22.28 -22.77
CA GLN A 233 -25.30 22.10 -21.45
C GLN A 233 -25.62 20.64 -21.14
N MET A 234 -26.05 19.89 -22.15
CA MET A 234 -26.29 18.46 -22.05
C MET A 234 -24.98 17.71 -21.72
N ASN A 235 -23.89 18.04 -22.43
CA ASN A 235 -22.58 17.43 -22.20
C ASN A 235 -22.00 17.79 -20.84
N LEU A 236 -22.15 19.03 -20.36
CA LEU A 236 -21.78 19.42 -19.00
C LEU A 236 -22.55 18.65 -17.94
N HIS A 237 -23.85 18.38 -18.17
CA HIS A 237 -24.63 17.54 -17.26
C HIS A 237 -24.09 16.11 -17.19
N HIS A 238 -23.70 15.53 -18.34
CA HIS A 238 -23.11 14.19 -18.37
C HIS A 238 -21.76 14.15 -17.72
N LEU A 239 -20.87 15.11 -18.02
CA LEU A 239 -19.55 15.22 -17.41
C LEU A 239 -19.67 15.35 -15.89
N LYS A 240 -20.61 16.17 -15.40
CA LYS A 240 -20.90 16.27 -13.97
C LYS A 240 -21.30 14.92 -13.37
N ASN A 241 -22.20 14.18 -14.02
CA ASN A 241 -22.65 12.86 -13.52
C ASN A 241 -21.49 11.85 -13.49
N GLU A 242 -20.61 11.88 -14.49
CA GLU A 242 -19.39 11.06 -14.52
C GLU A 242 -18.47 11.36 -13.34
N VAL A 243 -18.21 12.65 -13.08
CA VAL A 243 -17.40 13.07 -11.93
C VAL A 243 -18.05 12.70 -10.60
N GLN A 244 -19.36 12.80 -10.50
CA GLN A 244 -20.11 12.41 -9.31
C GLN A 244 -20.01 10.90 -9.03
N MET A 245 -20.05 10.07 -10.09
CA MET A 245 -19.85 8.63 -9.96
C MET A 245 -18.44 8.28 -9.50
N GLU A 246 -17.42 8.94 -10.03
CA GLU A 246 -16.04 8.73 -9.61
C GLU A 246 -15.79 9.21 -8.17
N GLU A 247 -16.38 10.36 -7.77
CA GLU A 247 -16.32 10.86 -6.39
C GLU A 247 -16.89 9.85 -5.40
N LEU A 248 -18.08 9.32 -5.67
CA LEU A 248 -18.73 8.31 -4.83
C LEU A 248 -17.90 7.03 -4.73
N LYS A 249 -17.33 6.57 -5.85
CA LYS A 249 -16.47 5.40 -5.90
C LYS A 249 -15.21 5.59 -5.06
N GLN A 250 -14.52 6.73 -5.21
CA GLN A 250 -13.30 7.03 -4.44
C GLN A 250 -13.61 7.20 -2.94
N SER A 251 -14.69 7.88 -2.59
CA SER A 251 -15.14 8.04 -1.19
C SER A 251 -15.45 6.69 -0.53
N LYS A 252 -16.18 5.81 -1.23
CA LYS A 252 -16.45 4.44 -0.75
C LYS A 252 -15.16 3.62 -0.57
N LEU A 253 -14.22 3.70 -1.51
CA LEU A 253 -12.92 3.00 -1.41
C LEU A 253 -12.12 3.45 -0.19
N ILE A 254 -12.02 4.77 0.05
CA ILE A 254 -11.31 5.30 1.22
C ILE A 254 -11.94 4.76 2.50
N PHE A 255 -13.27 4.85 2.62
CA PHE A 255 -13.99 4.40 3.81
C PHE A 255 -13.77 2.92 4.11
N ILE A 256 -13.90 2.05 3.10
CA ILE A 256 -13.76 0.60 3.25
C ILE A 256 -12.32 0.23 3.63
N PHE A 257 -11.35 0.68 2.84
CA PHE A 257 -9.96 0.23 3.01
C PHE A 257 -9.30 0.82 4.25
N SER A 258 -9.62 2.05 4.67
CA SER A 258 -9.05 2.62 5.91
C SER A 258 -9.40 1.80 7.15
N GLY A 259 -10.65 1.35 7.27
CA GLY A 259 -11.08 0.48 8.36
C GLY A 259 -10.46 -0.92 8.31
N LEU A 260 -10.39 -1.52 7.11
CA LEU A 260 -9.85 -2.87 6.93
C LEU A 260 -8.35 -2.96 7.20
N VAL A 261 -7.57 -1.97 6.79
CA VAL A 261 -6.13 -1.92 7.10
C VAL A 261 -5.90 -1.82 8.60
N PHE A 262 -6.69 -1.00 9.31
CA PHE A 262 -6.62 -0.93 10.76
C PHE A 262 -6.90 -2.29 11.41
N MET A 263 -7.96 -3.00 10.98
CA MET A 263 -8.28 -4.36 11.47
C MET A 263 -7.15 -5.37 11.23
N THR A 264 -6.45 -5.25 10.10
CA THR A 264 -5.34 -6.16 9.76
C THR A 264 -4.12 -5.92 10.63
N VAL A 265 -3.83 -4.65 10.98
CA VAL A 265 -2.58 -4.26 11.64
C VAL A 265 -2.73 -4.19 13.16
N ALA A 266 -3.91 -3.83 13.67
CA ALA A 266 -4.16 -3.73 15.12
C ALA A 266 -3.78 -5.00 15.92
N PRO A 267 -3.98 -6.24 15.42
CA PRO A 267 -3.58 -7.45 16.14
C PRO A 267 -2.08 -7.54 16.48
N ILE A 268 -1.20 -6.79 15.79
CA ILE A 268 0.24 -6.75 16.13
C ILE A 268 0.47 -6.26 17.57
N LEU A 269 -0.29 -5.25 17.99
CA LEU A 269 -0.20 -4.69 19.33
C LEU A 269 -0.78 -5.62 20.40
N SER A 270 -1.70 -6.51 20.03
CA SER A 270 -2.31 -7.47 20.96
C SER A 270 -1.41 -8.67 21.29
N LEU A 271 -0.36 -8.93 20.51
CA LEU A 271 0.54 -10.09 20.72
C LEU A 271 1.19 -10.07 22.12
N ASP A 272 1.80 -8.94 22.51
CA ASP A 272 2.44 -8.81 23.81
C ASP A 272 1.42 -8.79 24.96
N PHE A 273 0.23 -8.22 24.71
CA PHE A 273 -0.88 -8.28 25.67
C PHE A 273 -1.35 -9.71 25.90
N CYS A 274 -1.56 -10.50 24.82
CA CYS A 274 -1.96 -11.92 24.93
C CYS A 274 -0.90 -12.74 25.68
N LYS A 275 0.39 -12.49 25.43
CA LYS A 275 1.49 -13.15 26.15
C LYS A 275 1.44 -12.81 27.65
N SER A 276 1.37 -11.53 28.00
CA SER A 276 1.33 -11.09 29.41
C SER A 276 0.08 -11.59 30.14
N PHE A 277 -1.08 -11.55 29.49
CA PHE A 277 -2.34 -12.08 30.00
C PHE A 277 -2.26 -13.61 30.26
N GLY A 278 -1.70 -14.38 29.30
CA GLY A 278 -1.53 -15.81 29.47
C GLY A 278 -0.62 -16.17 30.64
N ILE A 279 0.54 -15.52 30.77
CA ILE A 279 1.53 -15.75 31.83
C ILE A 279 0.99 -15.33 33.21
N SER A 280 0.23 -14.22 33.29
CA SER A 280 -0.32 -13.72 34.56
C SER A 280 -1.40 -14.64 35.13
N ASN A 281 -2.22 -15.28 34.27
CA ASN A 281 -3.28 -16.19 34.70
C ASN A 281 -2.75 -17.60 34.96
N LEU A 282 -1.82 -18.11 34.13
CA LEU A 282 -1.21 -19.42 34.23
C LEU A 282 0.32 -19.30 34.06
N PRO A 283 1.09 -19.22 35.17
CA PRO A 283 2.55 -19.08 35.10
C PRO A 283 3.25 -20.22 34.32
N GLU A 284 2.63 -21.39 34.24
CA GLU A 284 3.13 -22.57 33.52
C GLU A 284 3.20 -22.36 32.00
N LEU A 285 2.36 -21.43 31.46
CA LEU A 285 2.40 -21.04 30.05
C LEU A 285 3.68 -20.27 29.66
N THR A 286 4.49 -19.84 30.64
CA THR A 286 5.81 -19.26 30.38
C THR A 286 6.67 -20.20 29.53
N SER A 287 6.62 -21.51 29.82
CA SER A 287 7.36 -22.52 29.06
C SER A 287 6.94 -22.60 27.59
N PHE A 288 5.68 -22.32 27.29
CA PHE A 288 5.14 -22.27 25.93
C PHE A 288 5.55 -20.97 25.23
N TYR A 289 5.26 -19.80 25.81
CA TYR A 289 5.49 -18.51 25.17
C TYR A 289 6.96 -18.18 24.97
N GLU A 290 7.83 -18.61 25.88
CA GLU A 290 9.28 -18.46 25.78
C GLU A 290 9.95 -19.66 25.08
N GLY A 291 9.17 -20.72 24.84
CA GLY A 291 9.60 -21.88 24.08
C GLY A 291 9.64 -21.62 22.57
N THR A 292 10.20 -22.57 21.83
CA THR A 292 10.33 -22.49 20.36
C THR A 292 8.99 -22.35 19.63
N ILE A 293 7.96 -23.02 20.14
CA ILE A 293 6.63 -23.00 19.52
C ILE A 293 6.02 -21.60 19.65
N GLY A 294 6.02 -21.01 20.85
CA GLY A 294 5.47 -19.69 21.09
C GLY A 294 6.17 -18.59 20.30
N ILE A 295 7.52 -18.62 20.29
CA ILE A 295 8.31 -17.66 19.48
C ILE A 295 8.03 -17.87 17.98
N GLY A 296 7.92 -19.12 17.52
CA GLY A 296 7.59 -19.43 16.13
C GLY A 296 6.21 -18.89 15.72
N ILE A 297 5.18 -19.07 16.57
CA ILE A 297 3.84 -18.53 16.31
C ILE A 297 3.85 -17.00 16.34
N TYR A 298 4.58 -16.38 17.25
CA TYR A 298 4.71 -14.92 17.33
C TYR A 298 5.25 -14.32 16.03
N ILE A 299 6.31 -14.91 15.49
CA ILE A 299 6.95 -14.44 14.26
C ILE A 299 6.10 -14.74 13.02
N THR A 300 5.50 -15.94 12.95
CA THR A 300 4.57 -16.26 11.85
C THR A 300 3.37 -15.33 11.85
N SER A 301 2.87 -14.91 13.01
CA SER A 301 1.77 -13.95 13.12
C SER A 301 2.16 -12.58 12.52
N ILE A 302 3.34 -12.05 12.84
CA ILE A 302 3.84 -10.79 12.26
C ILE A 302 3.98 -10.91 10.74
N LEU A 303 4.54 -12.02 10.24
CA LEU A 303 4.71 -12.26 8.81
C LEU A 303 3.36 -12.31 8.10
N VAL A 304 2.37 -13.00 8.67
CA VAL A 304 1.01 -13.10 8.11
C VAL A 304 0.36 -11.71 8.07
N ILE A 305 0.51 -10.89 9.10
CA ILE A 305 -0.02 -9.51 9.13
C ILE A 305 0.57 -8.69 7.98
N VAL A 306 1.90 -8.74 7.81
CA VAL A 306 2.59 -8.01 6.73
C VAL A 306 2.12 -8.50 5.35
N LEU A 307 1.98 -9.81 5.15
CA LEU A 307 1.48 -10.38 3.89
C LEU A 307 0.04 -9.96 3.60
N CYS A 308 -0.84 -10.01 4.60
CA CYS A 308 -2.23 -9.55 4.46
C CYS A 308 -2.30 -8.05 4.12
N TYR A 309 -1.49 -7.21 4.76
CA TYR A 309 -1.38 -5.79 4.44
C TYR A 309 -0.90 -5.54 3.01
N LEU A 310 0.16 -6.24 2.57
CA LEU A 310 0.66 -6.11 1.20
C LEU A 310 -0.39 -6.54 0.16
N PHE A 311 -1.18 -7.57 0.48
CA PHE A 311 -2.24 -8.02 -0.40
C PHE A 311 -3.41 -7.03 -0.45
N GLN A 312 -3.81 -6.43 0.67
CA GLN A 312 -4.83 -5.36 0.70
C GLN A 312 -4.40 -4.13 -0.10
N ASN A 313 -3.13 -3.72 0.01
CA ASN A 313 -2.57 -2.66 -0.83
C ASN A 313 -2.63 -3.00 -2.32
N PHE A 314 -2.29 -4.23 -2.66
CA PHE A 314 -2.37 -4.71 -4.03
C PHE A 314 -3.82 -4.68 -4.56
N GLU A 315 -4.81 -5.15 -3.80
CA GLU A 315 -6.24 -5.09 -4.14
C GLU A 315 -6.72 -3.65 -4.40
N ARG A 316 -6.30 -2.74 -3.55
CA ARG A 316 -6.63 -1.32 -3.64
C ARG A 316 -6.09 -0.68 -4.91
N ASP A 317 -4.85 -0.98 -5.28
CA ASP A 317 -4.12 -0.36 -6.38
C ASP A 317 -4.33 -1.04 -7.75
N ILE A 318 -4.99 -2.20 -7.82
CA ILE A 318 -5.15 -2.98 -9.07
C ILE A 318 -5.78 -2.15 -10.21
N MET A 319 -6.68 -1.22 -9.91
CA MET A 319 -7.33 -0.37 -10.93
C MET A 319 -6.62 0.98 -11.14
N SER A 320 -5.67 1.36 -10.29
CA SER A 320 -4.85 2.54 -10.55
C SER A 320 -3.76 2.19 -11.55
N ILE A 321 -4.00 2.47 -12.82
CA ILE A 321 -3.07 2.20 -13.93
C ILE A 321 -2.07 3.37 -14.05
N THR A 322 -1.52 3.80 -12.96
CA THR A 322 -0.33 4.65 -13.02
C THR A 322 0.88 3.73 -13.19
N PRO A 323 1.65 3.86 -14.29
CA PRO A 323 2.85 3.07 -14.46
C PRO A 323 3.84 3.44 -13.35
N LYS A 324 3.91 2.61 -12.32
CA LYS A 324 4.97 2.71 -11.32
C LYS A 324 6.27 2.22 -11.97
N ASN A 325 6.98 3.11 -12.65
CA ASN A 325 8.34 2.83 -13.12
C ASN A 325 9.24 2.63 -11.89
N ASN A 326 9.45 1.39 -11.51
CA ASN A 326 10.39 1.04 -10.45
C ASN A 326 11.82 1.14 -10.99
N ILE A 327 12.39 2.34 -10.91
CA ILE A 327 13.79 2.65 -11.30
C ILE A 327 14.78 1.68 -10.63
N PHE A 328 14.47 1.24 -9.41
CA PHE A 328 15.27 0.25 -8.68
C PHE A 328 15.30 -1.11 -9.38
N LEU A 329 14.13 -1.66 -9.75
CA LEU A 329 14.05 -2.94 -10.48
C LEU A 329 14.70 -2.84 -11.87
N PHE A 330 14.59 -1.68 -12.52
CA PHE A 330 15.26 -1.42 -13.78
C PHE A 330 16.77 -1.50 -13.63
N LYS A 331 17.35 -0.72 -12.70
CA LYS A 331 18.80 -0.75 -12.44
C LYS A 331 19.30 -2.13 -12.02
N LEU A 332 18.52 -2.87 -11.23
CA LEU A 332 18.88 -4.22 -10.79
C LEU A 332 18.87 -5.21 -11.96
N SER A 333 17.94 -5.07 -12.92
CA SER A 333 17.85 -5.94 -14.10
C SER A 333 18.98 -5.73 -15.12
N GLU A 334 19.68 -4.59 -15.06
CA GLU A 334 20.81 -4.26 -15.93
C GLU A 334 22.17 -4.71 -15.39
N ILE A 335 22.23 -5.25 -14.15
CA ILE A 335 23.47 -5.80 -13.59
C ILE A 335 23.89 -7.00 -14.43
N THR A 336 25.13 -6.97 -14.94
CA THR A 336 25.68 -7.95 -15.90
C THR A 336 25.52 -9.42 -15.45
N ILE A 337 25.72 -9.69 -14.16
CA ILE A 337 25.58 -11.06 -13.61
C ILE A 337 24.11 -11.53 -13.68
N LEU A 338 23.17 -10.71 -13.25
CA LEU A 338 21.74 -11.04 -13.28
C LEU A 338 21.22 -11.14 -14.71
N LYS A 339 21.68 -10.26 -15.60
CA LYS A 339 21.34 -10.28 -17.02
C LYS A 339 21.75 -11.63 -17.67
N ASN A 340 22.98 -12.09 -17.47
CA ASN A 340 23.45 -13.35 -18.01
C ASN A 340 22.68 -14.56 -17.47
N ILE A 341 22.35 -14.57 -16.17
CA ILE A 341 21.53 -15.62 -15.56
C ILE A 341 20.11 -15.65 -16.17
N ILE A 342 19.51 -14.49 -16.38
CA ILE A 342 18.17 -14.38 -16.96
C ILE A 342 18.16 -14.77 -18.43
N ASP A 343 19.18 -14.39 -19.20
CA ASP A 343 19.29 -14.74 -20.62
C ASP A 343 19.47 -16.25 -20.78
N ASN A 344 20.34 -16.91 -19.99
CA ASN A 344 20.46 -18.37 -19.94
C ASN A 344 19.15 -19.06 -19.53
N TYR A 345 18.43 -18.49 -18.53
CA TYR A 345 17.12 -19.00 -18.13
C TYR A 345 16.10 -18.88 -19.27
N THR A 346 16.15 -17.77 -20.01
CA THR A 346 15.22 -17.49 -21.13
C THR A 346 15.44 -18.47 -22.28
N GLU A 347 16.68 -18.79 -22.61
CA GLU A 347 17.01 -19.76 -23.64
C GLU A 347 16.56 -21.17 -23.25
N ARG A 348 16.82 -21.57 -22.02
CA ARG A 348 16.47 -22.92 -21.52
C ARG A 348 14.96 -23.13 -21.33
N PHE A 349 14.20 -22.09 -20.99
CA PHE A 349 12.77 -22.17 -20.67
C PHE A 349 11.91 -21.24 -21.54
N TYR A 350 12.20 -21.15 -22.82
CA TYR A 350 11.56 -20.23 -23.76
C TYR A 350 10.02 -20.27 -23.71
N THR A 351 9.41 -21.44 -23.66
CA THR A 351 7.94 -21.59 -23.62
C THR A 351 7.32 -21.02 -22.34
N LYS A 352 8.00 -21.16 -21.18
CA LYS A 352 7.54 -20.55 -19.92
C LYS A 352 7.64 -19.04 -19.96
N VAL A 353 8.74 -18.52 -20.51
CA VAL A 353 8.96 -17.07 -20.67
C VAL A 353 7.95 -16.47 -21.66
N LEU A 354 7.60 -17.19 -22.74
CA LEU A 354 6.56 -16.75 -23.67
C LEU A 354 5.19 -16.64 -22.97
N ARG A 355 4.80 -17.66 -22.21
CA ARG A 355 3.57 -17.61 -21.39
C ARG A 355 3.59 -16.45 -20.40
N LEU A 356 4.73 -16.19 -19.77
CA LEU A 356 4.90 -15.06 -18.87
C LEU A 356 4.76 -13.71 -19.59
N LYS A 357 5.35 -13.55 -20.77
CA LYS A 357 5.20 -12.35 -21.62
C LYS A 357 3.73 -12.10 -21.98
N ILE A 358 3.01 -13.16 -22.38
CA ILE A 358 1.58 -13.10 -22.69
C ILE A 358 0.79 -12.69 -21.43
N LEU A 359 1.10 -13.27 -20.27
CA LEU A 359 0.45 -12.95 -19.01
C LEU A 359 0.71 -11.50 -18.61
N LEU A 360 1.95 -11.01 -18.70
CA LEU A 360 2.31 -9.61 -18.44
C LEU A 360 1.55 -8.65 -19.38
N LYS A 361 1.44 -9.01 -20.66
CA LYS A 361 0.64 -8.23 -21.62
C LYS A 361 -0.85 -8.21 -21.25
N GLN A 362 -1.43 -9.34 -20.83
CA GLN A 362 -2.82 -9.45 -20.41
C GLN A 362 -3.10 -8.71 -19.09
N THR A 363 -2.13 -8.67 -18.19
CA THR A 363 -2.23 -7.93 -16.91
C THR A 363 -1.80 -6.47 -17.01
N ARG A 364 -1.35 -6.04 -18.21
CA ARG A 364 -0.93 -4.66 -18.50
C ARG A 364 0.05 -4.10 -17.46
N GLU A 365 0.93 -4.97 -16.98
CA GLU A 365 2.04 -4.54 -16.16
C GLU A 365 3.07 -3.78 -17.02
N SER A 366 3.49 -2.60 -16.56
CA SER A 366 4.54 -1.80 -17.21
C SER A 366 5.94 -2.41 -17.05
N ILE A 367 6.04 -3.52 -16.33
CA ILE A 367 7.29 -4.21 -16.00
C ILE A 367 7.66 -5.18 -17.13
N SER A 368 8.91 -5.12 -17.62
CA SER A 368 9.41 -6.09 -18.59
C SER A 368 9.52 -7.50 -17.96
N TYR A 369 9.54 -8.55 -18.80
CA TYR A 369 9.70 -9.93 -18.30
C TYR A 369 11.01 -10.12 -17.52
N ARG A 370 12.10 -9.41 -17.89
CA ARG A 370 13.38 -9.42 -17.17
C ARG A 370 13.22 -8.86 -15.75
N GLN A 371 12.61 -7.69 -15.64
CA GLN A 371 12.33 -7.05 -14.33
C GLN A 371 11.42 -7.90 -13.46
N PHE A 372 10.46 -8.62 -14.08
CA PHE A 372 9.58 -9.52 -13.35
C PHE A 372 10.32 -10.73 -12.79
N LEU A 373 11.22 -11.36 -13.56
CA LEU A 373 12.07 -12.45 -13.08
C LEU A 373 12.98 -11.97 -11.94
N VAL A 374 13.59 -10.78 -12.07
CA VAL A 374 14.36 -10.16 -10.99
C VAL A 374 13.51 -9.96 -9.73
N LYS A 375 12.27 -9.51 -9.88
CA LYS A 375 11.32 -9.36 -8.78
C LYS A 375 11.06 -10.68 -8.07
N GLN A 376 10.85 -11.78 -8.79
CA GLN A 376 10.68 -13.13 -8.22
C GLN A 376 11.92 -13.57 -7.43
N PHE A 377 13.12 -13.41 -7.99
CA PHE A 377 14.37 -13.72 -7.30
C PHE A 377 14.59 -12.86 -6.05
N LEU A 378 14.25 -11.58 -6.11
CA LEU A 378 14.35 -10.67 -4.96
C LEU A 378 13.44 -11.13 -3.82
N TYR A 379 12.18 -11.48 -4.11
CA TYR A 379 11.25 -11.99 -3.10
C TYR A 379 11.75 -13.28 -2.47
N ALA A 380 12.28 -14.21 -3.29
CA ALA A 380 12.87 -15.45 -2.80
C ALA A 380 14.10 -15.18 -1.91
N PHE A 381 15.00 -14.30 -2.34
CA PHE A 381 16.21 -13.97 -1.59
C PHE A 381 15.91 -13.32 -0.23
N VAL A 382 15.02 -12.33 -0.23
CA VAL A 382 14.59 -11.65 1.00
C VAL A 382 13.91 -12.63 1.96
N ALA A 383 13.03 -13.50 1.45
CA ALA A 383 12.38 -14.53 2.26
C ALA A 383 13.40 -15.53 2.84
N PHE A 384 14.37 -15.98 2.06
CA PHE A 384 15.42 -16.87 2.51
C PHE A 384 16.26 -16.25 3.63
N CYS A 385 16.77 -15.04 3.42
CA CYS A 385 17.56 -14.32 4.42
C CYS A 385 16.77 -14.06 5.71
N PHE A 386 15.48 -13.70 5.57
CA PHE A 386 14.62 -13.45 6.71
C PHE A 386 14.41 -14.71 7.53
N ILE A 387 14.04 -15.84 6.90
CA ILE A 387 13.73 -17.08 7.60
C ILE A 387 14.98 -17.70 8.23
N THR A 388 16.12 -17.72 7.50
CA THR A 388 17.36 -18.24 8.05
C THR A 388 17.86 -17.38 9.22
N GLY A 389 17.78 -16.04 9.10
CA GLY A 389 18.09 -15.12 10.19
C GLY A 389 17.20 -15.31 11.41
N LEU A 390 15.94 -15.60 11.17
CA LEU A 390 14.94 -15.87 12.19
C LEU A 390 15.20 -17.19 12.92
N ILE A 391 15.47 -18.29 12.22
CA ILE A 391 15.84 -19.57 12.81
C ILE A 391 17.11 -19.41 13.64
N PHE A 392 18.13 -18.70 13.11
CA PHE A 392 19.35 -18.41 13.84
C PHE A 392 19.07 -17.62 15.13
N HIS A 393 18.18 -16.62 15.07
CA HIS A 393 17.79 -15.86 16.26
C HIS A 393 17.05 -16.72 17.30
N ILE A 394 16.18 -17.64 16.86
CA ILE A 394 15.50 -18.59 17.76
C ILE A 394 16.52 -19.46 18.49
N HIS A 395 17.51 -20.04 17.79
CA HIS A 395 18.56 -20.84 18.41
C HIS A 395 19.44 -20.01 19.35
N HIS A 396 19.76 -18.76 18.99
CA HIS A 396 20.51 -17.84 19.85
C HIS A 396 19.75 -17.53 21.13
N THR A 397 18.45 -17.22 21.03
CA THR A 397 17.60 -16.94 22.20
C THR A 397 17.44 -18.16 23.08
N LYS A 398 17.31 -19.36 22.53
CA LYS A 398 17.28 -20.61 23.31
C LYS A 398 18.61 -20.82 24.05
N ARG A 399 19.74 -20.64 23.38
CA ARG A 399 21.06 -20.77 24.04
C ARG A 399 21.23 -19.79 25.18
N THR A 400 20.74 -18.54 25.02
CA THR A 400 20.77 -17.53 26.09
C THR A 400 19.81 -17.87 27.21
N ASN A 401 18.64 -18.41 26.92
CA ASN A 401 17.67 -18.86 27.94
C ASN A 401 18.20 -20.07 28.73
N ILE A 402 18.80 -21.06 28.09
CA ILE A 402 19.45 -22.17 28.78
C ILE A 402 20.54 -21.68 29.72
N ARG A 403 21.22 -20.59 29.37
CA ARG A 403 22.32 -20.02 30.15
C ARG A 403 21.89 -19.19 31.35
N TYR A 404 20.82 -18.36 31.18
CA TYR A 404 20.48 -17.34 32.19
C TYR A 404 19.11 -17.52 32.83
N ASN A 405 18.15 -18.21 32.22
CA ASN A 405 16.80 -18.38 32.79
C ASN A 405 16.69 -19.68 33.62
N PHE A 406 16.50 -19.51 34.92
CA PHE A 406 16.41 -20.57 35.91
C PHE A 406 14.97 -20.88 36.32
N TYR A 407 13.99 -20.71 35.44
CA TYR A 407 12.60 -21.09 35.68
C TYR A 407 12.43 -22.62 35.46
N ASP A 408 12.87 -23.41 36.44
CA ASP A 408 12.49 -24.82 36.54
C ASP A 408 11.32 -24.93 37.54
N ALA A 409 10.15 -25.31 37.05
CA ALA A 409 8.91 -25.48 37.81
C ALA A 409 9.01 -26.55 38.93
N HIS A 410 10.10 -27.27 38.99
CA HIS A 410 10.26 -28.39 39.92
C HIS A 410 10.93 -28.08 41.27
N ASN A 411 11.42 -26.85 41.52
CA ASN A 411 12.06 -26.48 42.78
C ASN A 411 11.25 -25.47 43.61
N LYS A 412 9.94 -25.71 43.78
CA LYS A 412 9.09 -24.98 44.76
C LYS A 412 9.22 -25.49 46.21
N SER A 413 10.16 -26.37 46.53
CA SER A 413 10.41 -26.77 47.91
C SER A 413 11.47 -25.89 48.55
N MET A 414 11.00 -24.96 49.35
CA MET A 414 11.65 -24.29 50.49
C MET A 414 13.20 -24.29 50.51
N ALA A 415 13.82 -23.38 49.76
CA ALA A 415 15.18 -22.96 50.08
C ALA A 415 15.20 -21.42 50.12
N ASN A 416 15.87 -20.87 51.15
CA ASN A 416 16.00 -19.43 51.39
C ASN A 416 16.45 -18.69 50.11
N SER A 417 15.79 -17.57 49.77
CA SER A 417 16.01 -16.80 48.54
C SER A 417 17.50 -16.47 48.26
N ILE A 418 18.31 -16.29 49.28
CA ILE A 418 19.74 -15.99 49.17
C ILE A 418 20.56 -17.23 48.68
N GLN A 419 20.18 -18.46 49.05
CA GLN A 419 20.83 -19.67 48.59
C GLN A 419 20.50 -20.00 47.13
N ILE A 420 19.28 -19.65 46.70
CA ILE A 420 18.83 -19.84 45.33
C ILE A 420 19.62 -18.93 44.37
N ASP A 421 19.86 -17.67 44.75
CA ASP A 421 20.59 -16.72 43.89
C ASP A 421 22.07 -17.11 43.74
N LYS A 422 22.71 -17.58 44.80
CA LYS A 422 24.12 -18.11 44.73
C LYS A 422 24.19 -19.38 43.87
N SER A 423 23.22 -20.29 43.95
CA SER A 423 23.23 -21.49 43.09
C SER A 423 23.04 -21.14 41.59
N LYS A 424 22.24 -20.14 41.29
CA LYS A 424 22.06 -19.64 39.91
C LYS A 424 23.34 -19.04 39.34
N GLU A 425 24.05 -18.28 40.13
CA GLU A 425 25.35 -17.69 39.76
C GLU A 425 26.38 -18.77 39.48
N TYR A 426 26.52 -19.78 40.34
CA TYR A 426 27.40 -20.92 40.10
C TYR A 426 27.04 -21.71 38.84
N ILE A 427 25.76 -22.00 38.60
CA ILE A 427 25.31 -22.71 37.41
C ILE A 427 25.62 -21.92 36.14
N SER A 428 25.39 -20.62 36.12
CA SER A 428 25.68 -19.78 34.94
C SER A 428 27.20 -19.71 34.66
N MET A 429 28.02 -19.58 35.71
CA MET A 429 29.49 -19.55 35.63
C MET A 429 30.08 -20.86 35.08
N TYR A 430 29.59 -22.00 35.55
CA TYR A 430 30.08 -23.29 35.06
C TYR A 430 29.60 -23.63 33.66
N ILE A 431 28.38 -23.24 33.25
CA ILE A 431 27.91 -23.35 31.87
C ILE A 431 28.82 -22.51 30.95
N GLU A 432 29.14 -21.28 31.34
CA GLU A 432 30.07 -20.40 30.59
C GLU A 432 31.45 -21.01 30.41
N LYS A 433 31.99 -21.57 31.49
CA LYS A 433 33.34 -22.19 31.51
C LYS A 433 33.45 -23.41 30.60
N TYR A 434 32.41 -24.27 30.59
CA TYR A 434 32.49 -25.59 29.92
C TYR A 434 31.73 -25.65 28.58
N LYS A 435 31.08 -24.54 28.11
CA LYS A 435 30.26 -24.51 26.89
C LYS A 435 31.05 -24.90 25.62
N ASP A 436 32.35 -24.50 25.54
CA ASP A 436 33.20 -24.69 24.36
C ASP A 436 34.14 -25.91 24.49
N GLU A 437 34.21 -26.54 25.67
CA GLU A 437 35.05 -27.74 25.89
C GLU A 437 34.44 -28.97 25.19
N LYS A 438 35.25 -29.64 24.34
CA LYS A 438 34.89 -30.88 23.62
C LYS A 438 35.24 -32.14 24.44
N VAL A 439 35.09 -32.11 25.76
CA VAL A 439 35.45 -33.20 26.68
C VAL A 439 34.20 -34.03 27.03
N PRO A 440 34.32 -35.35 27.25
CA PRO A 440 33.17 -36.18 27.71
C PRO A 440 32.58 -35.67 29.02
N TYR A 441 31.25 -35.76 29.14
CA TYR A 441 30.50 -35.25 30.31
C TYR A 441 30.95 -35.82 31.65
N VAL A 442 31.50 -37.07 31.64
CA VAL A 442 32.07 -37.72 32.84
C VAL A 442 33.28 -36.95 33.37
N VAL A 443 34.18 -36.53 32.49
CA VAL A 443 35.37 -35.77 32.87
C VAL A 443 35.02 -34.35 33.33
N ILE A 444 33.96 -33.75 32.74
CA ILE A 444 33.43 -32.45 33.20
C ILE A 444 32.88 -32.60 34.63
N LYS A 445 32.18 -33.72 34.92
CA LYS A 445 31.65 -34.02 36.25
C LYS A 445 32.74 -34.11 37.29
N GLU A 446 33.82 -34.86 37.00
CA GLU A 446 34.98 -35.01 37.88
C GLU A 446 35.73 -33.70 38.14
N LYS A 447 35.88 -32.84 37.10
CA LYS A 447 36.45 -31.51 37.27
C LYS A 447 35.57 -30.61 38.15
N MET A 448 34.26 -30.63 37.95
CA MET A 448 33.31 -29.85 38.75
C MET A 448 33.29 -30.32 40.22
N GLU A 449 33.41 -31.63 40.46
CA GLU A 449 33.41 -32.20 41.79
C GLU A 449 34.58 -31.70 42.63
N LYS A 450 35.72 -31.43 42.00
CA LYS A 450 36.94 -30.87 42.63
C LYS A 450 36.86 -29.34 42.78
N GLU A 451 36.15 -28.64 41.91
CA GLU A 451 36.12 -27.17 41.89
C GLU A 451 34.98 -26.58 42.75
N ILE A 452 33.83 -27.27 42.92
CA ILE A 452 32.68 -26.73 43.65
C ILE A 452 32.94 -26.82 45.18
N GLN A 453 33.15 -25.65 45.77
CA GLN A 453 33.32 -25.48 47.24
C GLN A 453 31.96 -25.17 47.91
N VAL A 454 31.04 -26.14 47.95
CA VAL A 454 29.75 -26.03 48.64
C VAL A 454 29.73 -27.09 49.76
N ASN A 455 29.48 -26.64 50.99
CA ASN A 455 29.51 -27.53 52.20
C ASN A 455 28.31 -28.51 52.24
N ASN A 456 27.26 -28.32 51.44
CA ASN A 456 26.10 -29.19 51.41
C ASN A 456 26.20 -30.18 50.24
N SER A 457 26.38 -31.48 50.51
CA SER A 457 26.58 -32.52 49.51
C SER A 457 25.40 -32.66 48.53
N VAL A 458 24.13 -32.55 49.01
CA VAL A 458 22.92 -32.60 48.20
C VAL A 458 22.83 -31.42 47.25
N MET A 459 23.20 -30.21 47.72
CA MET A 459 23.19 -29.01 46.89
C MET A 459 24.27 -29.06 45.82
N LYS A 460 25.45 -29.60 46.15
CA LYS A 460 26.55 -29.81 45.21
C LYS A 460 26.17 -30.76 44.08
N GLU A 461 25.52 -31.87 44.41
CA GLU A 461 25.05 -32.86 43.42
C GLU A 461 23.94 -32.28 42.52
N ASN A 462 22.99 -31.55 43.08
CA ASN A 462 21.94 -30.85 42.30
C ASN A 462 22.50 -29.83 41.34
N ILE A 463 23.48 -29.02 41.75
CA ILE A 463 24.17 -28.05 40.87
C ILE A 463 24.88 -28.80 39.73
N MET A 464 25.63 -29.86 40.01
CA MET A 464 26.32 -30.63 38.99
C MET A 464 25.36 -31.25 37.96
N ASN A 465 24.31 -31.93 38.44
CA ASN A 465 23.30 -32.54 37.56
C ASN A 465 22.60 -31.51 36.69
N THR A 466 22.24 -30.34 37.25
CA THR A 466 21.61 -29.24 36.50
C THR A 466 22.57 -28.67 35.46
N VAL A 467 23.83 -28.43 35.79
CA VAL A 467 24.84 -27.94 34.83
C VAL A 467 25.03 -28.92 33.69
N LEU A 468 25.17 -30.22 33.99
CA LEU A 468 25.37 -31.27 32.97
C LEU A 468 24.14 -31.40 32.06
N ALA A 469 22.91 -31.37 32.59
CA ALA A 469 21.69 -31.40 31.80
C ALA A 469 21.61 -30.19 30.88
N ARG A 470 21.88 -29.00 31.38
CA ARG A 470 21.89 -27.76 30.61
C ARG A 470 22.98 -27.68 29.56
N LEU A 471 24.22 -28.13 29.88
CA LEU A 471 25.28 -28.26 28.90
C LEU A 471 24.93 -29.23 27.77
N LYS A 472 24.27 -30.35 28.07
CA LYS A 472 23.74 -31.28 27.08
C LYS A 472 22.70 -30.61 26.18
N SER A 473 21.76 -29.89 26.77
CA SER A 473 20.76 -29.12 26.02
C SER A 473 21.41 -28.01 25.17
N TYR A 474 22.36 -27.26 25.72
CA TYR A 474 23.11 -26.22 25.01
C TYR A 474 23.88 -26.74 23.80
N LYS A 475 24.59 -27.86 23.96
CA LYS A 475 25.38 -28.50 22.88
C LYS A 475 24.45 -29.14 21.80
N ASN A 476 23.23 -29.52 22.15
CA ASN A 476 22.26 -30.08 21.21
C ASN A 476 21.49 -29.01 20.45
N GLU A 477 21.60 -27.74 20.83
CA GLU A 477 20.95 -26.63 20.10
C GLU A 477 21.85 -26.14 18.95
N TYR A 478 21.65 -26.71 17.76
CA TYR A 478 22.30 -26.33 16.52
C TYR A 478 21.30 -26.32 15.37
N TYR A 479 21.66 -25.65 14.28
CA TYR A 479 20.85 -25.55 13.07
C TYR A 479 20.68 -26.96 12.46
N ARG A 480 19.43 -27.46 12.38
CA ARG A 480 19.14 -28.80 11.92
C ARG A 480 18.79 -28.83 10.46
N TRP A 481 19.09 -29.93 9.75
CA TRP A 481 18.87 -30.07 8.32
C TRP A 481 17.40 -29.84 7.90
N TYR A 482 16.41 -30.23 8.70
CA TYR A 482 14.99 -30.04 8.40
C TYR A 482 14.58 -28.54 8.48
N GLU A 483 15.25 -27.73 9.27
CA GLU A 483 15.03 -26.29 9.35
C GLU A 483 15.49 -25.59 8.07
N LEU A 484 16.60 -26.07 7.48
CA LEU A 484 17.04 -25.65 6.16
C LEU A 484 16.01 -26.05 5.09
N LEU A 485 15.45 -27.25 5.18
CA LEU A 485 14.43 -27.72 4.25
C LEU A 485 13.16 -26.86 4.34
N ILE A 486 12.71 -26.50 5.55
CA ILE A 486 11.58 -25.58 5.77
C ILE A 486 11.90 -24.21 5.16
N SER A 487 13.09 -23.69 5.36
CA SER A 487 13.48 -22.38 4.78
C SER A 487 13.47 -22.40 3.25
N ILE A 488 13.89 -23.50 2.63
CA ILE A 488 13.82 -23.69 1.17
C ILE A 488 12.38 -23.75 0.68
N ILE A 489 11.47 -24.49 1.36
CA ILE A 489 10.06 -24.58 0.98
C ILE A 489 9.41 -23.20 1.02
N ILE A 490 9.60 -22.43 2.08
CA ILE A 490 9.02 -21.10 2.20
C ILE A 490 9.62 -20.14 1.15
N THR A 491 10.90 -20.27 0.84
CA THR A 491 11.56 -19.52 -0.23
C THR A 491 10.94 -19.82 -1.60
N LEU A 492 10.61 -21.08 -1.88
CA LEU A 492 9.91 -21.48 -3.11
C LEU A 492 8.50 -20.87 -3.19
N ILE A 493 7.77 -20.86 -2.08
CA ILE A 493 6.45 -20.20 -2.02
C ILE A 493 6.60 -18.70 -2.31
N ALA A 494 7.58 -18.05 -1.70
CA ALA A 494 7.86 -16.62 -1.92
C ALA A 494 8.27 -16.31 -3.38
N TYR A 495 8.99 -17.23 -4.04
CA TYR A 495 9.33 -17.11 -5.46
C TYR A 495 8.10 -17.12 -6.36
N TYR A 496 7.10 -17.97 -6.09
CA TYR A 496 5.88 -18.05 -6.88
C TYR A 496 4.84 -16.98 -6.53
N LEU A 497 4.96 -16.30 -5.40
CA LEU A 497 4.00 -15.29 -4.93
C LEU A 497 3.74 -14.18 -5.96
N PRO A 498 4.73 -13.53 -6.61
CA PRO A 498 4.48 -12.53 -7.64
C PRO A 498 3.75 -13.09 -8.86
N TYR A 499 3.97 -14.37 -9.21
CA TYR A 499 3.27 -15.04 -10.31
C TYR A 499 1.78 -15.27 -9.98
N TRP A 500 1.47 -15.71 -8.77
CA TRP A 500 0.08 -15.83 -8.31
C TRP A 500 -0.62 -14.48 -8.24
N MET A 501 0.08 -13.44 -7.84
CA MET A 501 -0.44 -12.07 -7.90
C MET A 501 -0.79 -11.63 -9.32
N LEU A 502 0.01 -11.98 -10.35
CA LEU A 502 -0.33 -11.70 -11.74
C LEU A 502 -1.58 -12.47 -12.20
N LEU A 503 -1.71 -13.74 -11.85
CA LEU A 503 -2.91 -14.54 -12.17
C LEU A 503 -4.17 -13.93 -11.56
N TYR A 504 -4.07 -13.50 -10.31
CA TYR A 504 -5.15 -12.82 -9.62
C TYR A 504 -5.49 -11.47 -10.30
N ARG A 505 -4.48 -10.66 -10.60
CA ARG A 505 -4.66 -9.38 -11.32
C ARG A 505 -5.34 -9.56 -12.67
N ARG A 506 -4.98 -10.59 -13.43
CA ARG A 506 -5.67 -10.95 -14.69
C ARG A 506 -7.17 -11.16 -14.48
N ARG A 507 -7.56 -11.84 -13.38
CA ARG A 507 -8.97 -12.08 -13.05
C ARG A 507 -9.71 -10.77 -12.74
N VAL A 508 -9.10 -9.88 -11.97
CA VAL A 508 -9.70 -8.60 -11.59
C VAL A 508 -9.80 -7.65 -12.78
N ILE A 509 -8.77 -7.58 -13.63
CA ILE A 509 -8.80 -6.76 -14.86
C ILE A 509 -9.94 -7.20 -15.78
N ARG A 510 -10.17 -8.50 -15.93
CA ARG A 510 -11.28 -9.02 -16.73
C ARG A 510 -12.65 -8.54 -16.22
N LEU A 511 -12.82 -8.41 -14.91
CA LEU A 511 -14.04 -7.84 -14.32
C LEU A 511 -14.18 -6.32 -14.57
N GLY A 512 -13.04 -5.60 -14.65
CA GLY A 512 -13.03 -4.15 -14.93
C GLY A 512 -13.23 -3.78 -16.39
N MET A 513 -13.04 -4.72 -17.33
CA MET A 513 -13.15 -4.46 -18.77
C MET A 513 -14.54 -3.93 -19.16
N ASN A 514 -15.59 -4.57 -18.67
CA ASN A 514 -16.97 -4.15 -18.97
C ASN A 514 -17.27 -2.73 -18.46
N GLY A 515 -16.82 -2.41 -17.25
CA GLY A 515 -17.00 -1.07 -16.66
C GLY A 515 -16.31 0.04 -17.49
N GLU A 516 -15.13 -0.24 -18.06
CA GLU A 516 -14.42 0.71 -18.91
C GLU A 516 -15.12 0.90 -20.27
N VAL A 517 -15.68 -0.17 -20.86
CA VAL A 517 -16.44 -0.07 -22.11
C VAL A 517 -17.72 0.78 -21.91
N VAL A 518 -18.42 0.60 -20.79
CA VAL A 518 -19.58 1.45 -20.47
C VAL A 518 -19.18 2.92 -20.28
N GLN A 519 -17.97 3.18 -19.77
CA GLN A 519 -17.42 4.55 -19.74
C GLN A 519 -17.17 5.10 -21.14
N PHE A 520 -16.69 4.30 -22.08
CA PHE A 520 -16.51 4.70 -23.47
C PHE A 520 -17.86 5.02 -24.13
N HIS A 521 -18.91 4.26 -23.84
CA HIS A 521 -20.26 4.63 -24.31
C HIS A 521 -20.68 6.03 -23.83
N SER A 522 -20.44 6.35 -22.54
CA SER A 522 -20.75 7.70 -22.02
C SER A 522 -19.95 8.80 -22.74
N ILE A 523 -18.68 8.54 -23.09
CA ILE A 523 -17.84 9.49 -23.82
C ILE A 523 -18.35 9.68 -25.25
N ILE A 524 -18.68 8.60 -25.94
CA ILE A 524 -19.23 8.67 -27.30
C ILE A 524 -20.55 9.44 -27.32
N LEU A 525 -21.44 9.19 -26.34
CA LEU A 525 -22.69 9.93 -26.21
C LEU A 525 -22.50 11.44 -25.97
N MET A 526 -21.39 11.84 -25.33
CA MET A 526 -21.06 13.26 -25.17
C MET A 526 -20.53 13.89 -26.46
N LEU A 527 -19.80 13.12 -27.27
CA LEU A 527 -19.11 13.64 -28.45
C LEU A 527 -19.98 13.56 -29.72
N MET A 528 -20.87 12.59 -29.87
CA MET A 528 -21.53 12.26 -31.14
C MET A 528 -22.44 13.38 -31.71
N TYR A 529 -22.87 14.30 -30.86
CA TYR A 529 -23.70 15.45 -31.28
C TYR A 529 -22.92 16.71 -31.60
N LEU A 530 -21.59 16.68 -31.38
CA LEU A 530 -20.71 17.82 -31.70
C LEU A 530 -20.41 17.85 -33.21
N ASP A 531 -20.18 19.05 -33.74
CA ASP A 531 -19.83 19.22 -35.16
C ASP A 531 -18.44 18.70 -35.48
N ASN A 532 -18.29 18.17 -36.70
CA ASN A 532 -17.01 17.70 -37.26
C ASN A 532 -16.26 16.70 -36.39
N ILE A 533 -16.97 15.89 -35.59
CA ILE A 533 -16.33 14.81 -34.84
C ILE A 533 -15.92 13.68 -35.78
N SER A 534 -14.63 13.39 -35.77
CA SER A 534 -14.04 12.25 -36.46
C SER A 534 -13.94 11.03 -35.50
N ILE A 535 -13.85 9.83 -36.09
CA ILE A 535 -13.57 8.60 -35.34
C ILE A 535 -12.25 8.72 -34.61
N LEU A 536 -11.26 9.39 -35.20
CA LEU A 536 -9.96 9.63 -34.59
C LEU A 536 -10.10 10.44 -33.28
N THR A 537 -10.90 11.54 -33.30
CA THR A 537 -11.16 12.36 -32.11
C THR A 537 -11.85 11.57 -30.99
N ILE A 538 -12.76 10.65 -31.38
CA ILE A 538 -13.39 9.73 -30.42
C ILE A 538 -12.36 8.80 -29.79
N LEU A 539 -11.48 8.17 -30.61
CA LEU A 539 -10.41 7.29 -30.12
C LEU A 539 -9.40 8.02 -29.22
N GLU A 540 -9.00 9.24 -29.59
CA GLU A 540 -8.12 10.08 -28.76
C GLU A 540 -8.75 10.44 -27.42
N THR A 541 -10.05 10.75 -27.41
CA THR A 541 -10.77 11.01 -26.15
C THR A 541 -10.93 9.75 -25.34
N MET A 542 -11.22 8.60 -25.97
CA MET A 542 -11.26 7.31 -25.31
C MET A 542 -9.90 6.96 -24.70
N GLU A 543 -8.77 7.24 -25.39
CA GLU A 543 -7.41 7.01 -24.86
C GLU A 543 -7.14 7.76 -23.56
N ILE A 544 -7.63 9.01 -23.44
CA ILE A 544 -7.47 9.82 -22.22
C ILE A 544 -8.08 9.10 -21.01
N PHE A 545 -9.24 8.48 -21.18
CA PHE A 545 -9.93 7.77 -20.10
C PHE A 545 -9.59 6.28 -20.02
N ALA A 546 -8.95 5.75 -21.06
CA ALA A 546 -8.60 4.35 -21.12
C ALA A 546 -7.54 3.99 -20.08
N GLY A 547 -7.88 3.00 -19.33
CA GLY A 547 -6.96 2.33 -18.42
C GLY A 547 -6.58 0.96 -18.99
N ILE A 548 -7.56 0.07 -19.04
CA ILE A 548 -7.38 -1.30 -19.50
C ILE A 548 -7.12 -1.36 -21.01
N PHE A 549 -7.82 -0.57 -21.82
CA PHE A 549 -7.69 -0.58 -23.28
C PHE A 549 -6.69 0.46 -23.83
N LYS A 550 -5.98 1.20 -22.97
CA LYS A 550 -5.12 2.32 -23.37
C LYS A 550 -4.09 1.95 -24.45
N THR A 551 -3.32 0.90 -24.24
CA THR A 551 -2.29 0.46 -25.20
C THR A 551 -2.85 0.04 -26.55
N SER A 552 -4.00 -0.62 -26.54
CA SER A 552 -4.63 -1.10 -27.80
C SER A 552 -5.24 0.06 -28.56
N ILE A 553 -5.88 1.01 -27.88
CA ILE A 553 -6.41 2.23 -28.49
C ILE A 553 -5.26 3.09 -29.02
N GLN A 554 -4.16 3.25 -28.29
CA GLN A 554 -3.01 4.04 -28.70
C GLN A 554 -2.32 3.47 -29.96
N GLU A 555 -2.17 2.14 -30.04
CA GLU A 555 -1.67 1.47 -31.24
C GLU A 555 -2.62 1.73 -32.42
N CYS A 556 -3.95 1.65 -32.21
CA CYS A 556 -4.93 1.95 -33.24
C CYS A 556 -4.84 3.41 -33.73
N ILE A 557 -4.70 4.37 -32.82
CA ILE A 557 -4.52 5.78 -33.18
C ILE A 557 -3.26 5.99 -34.02
N ASN A 558 -2.15 5.36 -33.65
CA ASN A 558 -0.89 5.48 -34.40
C ASN A 558 -1.00 4.89 -35.82
N ASP A 559 -1.74 3.79 -35.98
CA ASP A 559 -1.94 3.12 -37.27
C ASP A 559 -3.08 3.79 -38.11
N PHE A 560 -3.90 4.63 -37.49
CA PHE A 560 -5.14 5.18 -38.10
C PHE A 560 -4.88 5.98 -39.39
N ASN A 561 -3.80 6.76 -39.42
CA ASN A 561 -3.42 7.55 -40.60
C ASN A 561 -2.96 6.68 -41.78
N SER A 562 -2.58 5.42 -41.56
CA SER A 562 -2.16 4.46 -42.60
C SER A 562 -3.34 3.72 -43.23
N GLY A 563 -4.51 3.68 -42.52
CA GLY A 563 -5.74 3.04 -42.96
C GLY A 563 -6.72 2.90 -41.79
N SER A 564 -7.79 3.70 -41.77
CA SER A 564 -8.76 3.76 -40.66
C SER A 564 -9.48 2.43 -40.44
N GLU A 565 -9.98 1.79 -41.52
CA GLU A 565 -10.74 0.53 -41.42
C GLU A 565 -9.81 -0.63 -40.98
N GLU A 566 -8.59 -0.70 -41.51
CA GLU A 566 -7.62 -1.73 -41.12
C GLU A 566 -7.17 -1.57 -39.67
N ALA A 567 -6.94 -0.34 -39.19
CA ALA A 567 -6.54 -0.06 -37.80
C ALA A 567 -7.63 -0.49 -36.81
N LEU A 568 -8.90 -0.22 -37.12
CA LEU A 568 -10.05 -0.65 -36.31
C LEU A 568 -10.24 -2.17 -36.35
N MET A 569 -10.06 -2.83 -37.52
CA MET A 569 -10.11 -4.29 -37.60
C MET A 569 -9.02 -4.95 -36.76
N ARG A 570 -7.77 -4.46 -36.79
CA ARG A 570 -6.67 -4.94 -35.94
C ARG A 570 -6.99 -4.74 -34.45
N LEU A 571 -7.59 -3.61 -34.09
CA LEU A 571 -8.03 -3.35 -32.72
C LEU A 571 -9.07 -4.39 -32.27
N LYS A 572 -10.04 -4.70 -33.10
CA LYS A 572 -11.08 -5.71 -32.83
C LYS A 572 -10.49 -7.11 -32.65
N GLU A 573 -9.56 -7.54 -33.51
CA GLU A 573 -8.94 -8.86 -33.46
C GLU A 573 -8.03 -9.03 -32.23
N LYS A 574 -7.35 -7.96 -31.85
CA LYS A 574 -6.43 -7.96 -30.71
C LYS A 574 -7.12 -8.11 -29.37
N GLU A 575 -8.35 -7.61 -29.25
CA GLU A 575 -9.06 -7.58 -27.97
C GLU A 575 -10.02 -8.78 -27.82
N THR A 576 -10.04 -9.33 -26.60
CA THR A 576 -10.83 -10.51 -26.25
C THR A 576 -12.19 -10.17 -25.60
N CYS A 577 -12.40 -8.92 -25.23
CA CYS A 577 -13.65 -8.46 -24.63
C CYS A 577 -14.74 -8.29 -25.67
N GLU A 578 -15.80 -9.08 -25.62
CA GLU A 578 -16.89 -9.08 -26.60
C GLU A 578 -17.62 -7.72 -26.65
N VAL A 579 -17.86 -7.12 -25.49
CA VAL A 579 -18.53 -5.80 -25.40
C VAL A 579 -17.69 -4.71 -26.07
N PHE A 580 -16.36 -4.74 -25.88
CA PHE A 580 -15.47 -3.81 -26.57
C PHE A 580 -15.41 -4.05 -28.07
N ARG A 581 -15.42 -5.31 -28.51
CA ARG A 581 -15.46 -5.65 -29.94
C ARG A 581 -16.72 -5.12 -30.63
N ARG A 582 -17.88 -5.20 -29.97
CA ARG A 582 -19.14 -4.61 -30.49
C ARG A 582 -19.03 -3.09 -30.60
N LEU A 583 -18.40 -2.42 -29.61
CA LEU A 583 -18.15 -0.97 -29.70
C LEU A 583 -17.28 -0.62 -30.90
N VAL A 584 -16.23 -1.39 -31.18
CA VAL A 584 -15.36 -1.19 -32.35
C VAL A 584 -16.11 -1.48 -33.65
N ASP A 585 -17.05 -2.46 -33.68
CA ASP A 585 -17.94 -2.68 -34.81
C ASP A 585 -18.82 -1.48 -35.11
N ASN A 586 -19.37 -0.84 -34.08
CA ASN A 586 -20.16 0.39 -34.25
C ASN A 586 -19.28 1.55 -34.78
N LEU A 587 -18.00 1.64 -34.35
CA LEU A 587 -17.05 2.61 -34.90
C LEU A 587 -16.73 2.33 -36.39
N LEU A 588 -16.57 1.07 -36.80
CA LEU A 588 -16.40 0.67 -38.20
C LEU A 588 -17.61 1.04 -39.07
N VAL A 589 -18.80 0.81 -38.55
CA VAL A 589 -20.06 1.15 -39.26
C VAL A 589 -20.25 2.66 -39.29
N SER A 590 -19.80 3.42 -38.31
CA SER A 590 -19.96 4.87 -38.24
C SER A 590 -19.27 5.62 -39.37
N ASP A 591 -18.25 5.07 -39.97
CA ASP A 591 -17.58 5.63 -41.16
C ASP A 591 -18.52 5.63 -42.40
N LYS A 592 -19.47 4.68 -42.45
CA LYS A 592 -20.38 4.50 -43.58
C LYS A 592 -21.73 5.20 -43.39
N ILE A 593 -22.29 5.16 -42.18
CA ILE A 593 -23.66 5.67 -41.92
C ILE A 593 -23.69 6.92 -41.03
N GLY A 594 -22.55 7.38 -40.57
CA GLY A 594 -22.37 8.48 -39.62
C GLY A 594 -22.48 8.06 -38.15
N ILE A 595 -21.79 8.80 -37.29
CA ILE A 595 -21.61 8.47 -35.86
C ILE A 595 -22.96 8.42 -35.13
N ILE A 596 -23.84 9.39 -35.36
CA ILE A 596 -25.16 9.48 -34.69
C ILE A 596 -25.99 8.22 -34.96
N LYS A 597 -26.07 7.77 -36.22
CA LYS A 597 -26.84 6.58 -36.59
C LYS A 597 -26.22 5.28 -36.11
N ALA A 598 -24.89 5.22 -36.07
CA ALA A 598 -24.16 4.03 -35.58
C ALA A 598 -24.32 3.80 -34.09
N PHE A 599 -24.58 4.85 -33.31
CA PHE A 599 -24.73 4.81 -31.86
C PHE A 599 -26.16 5.17 -31.37
N ASP A 600 -27.17 5.17 -32.26
CA ASP A 600 -28.52 5.52 -31.95
C ASP A 600 -29.15 4.60 -30.88
N GLU A 601 -28.89 3.31 -30.95
CA GLU A 601 -29.34 2.34 -29.94
C GLU A 601 -28.79 2.67 -28.53
N ILE A 602 -27.52 3.13 -28.44
CA ILE A 602 -26.91 3.52 -27.17
C ILE A 602 -27.51 4.85 -26.67
N ALA A 603 -27.87 5.74 -27.57
CA ALA A 603 -28.50 7.00 -27.23
C ALA A 603 -29.94 6.78 -26.71
N ALA A 604 -30.70 5.89 -27.35
CA ALA A 604 -32.04 5.51 -26.93
C ALA A 604 -32.05 4.86 -25.53
N ASP A 605 -31.10 3.99 -25.26
CA ASP A 605 -31.02 3.27 -23.99
C ASP A 605 -30.11 3.95 -22.94
N ARG A 606 -29.93 5.23 -23.03
CA ARG A 606 -28.99 6.02 -22.21
C ARG A 606 -29.18 5.84 -20.70
N LEU A 607 -30.40 5.82 -20.20
CA LEU A 607 -30.70 5.59 -18.78
C LEU A 607 -30.30 4.20 -18.35
N TYR A 608 -30.56 3.19 -19.18
CA TYR A 608 -30.12 1.81 -18.91
C TYR A 608 -28.60 1.69 -18.78
N PHE A 609 -27.82 2.28 -19.68
CA PHE A 609 -26.36 2.25 -19.62
C PHE A 609 -25.81 2.97 -18.37
N SER A 610 -26.44 4.10 -17.97
CA SER A 610 -26.05 4.82 -16.76
C SER A 610 -26.32 4.00 -15.48
N GLU A 611 -27.51 3.39 -15.38
CA GLU A 611 -27.84 2.53 -14.24
C GLU A 611 -27.00 1.25 -14.21
N ARG A 612 -26.78 0.61 -15.34
CA ARG A 612 -25.90 -0.55 -15.46
C ARG A 612 -24.48 -0.24 -14.98
N ARG A 613 -23.94 0.92 -15.31
CA ARG A 613 -22.62 1.36 -14.86
C ARG A 613 -22.56 1.53 -13.34
N LYS A 614 -23.60 2.12 -12.72
CA LYS A 614 -23.69 2.21 -11.26
C LYS A 614 -23.64 0.81 -10.63
N GLN A 615 -24.44 -0.12 -11.14
CA GLN A 615 -24.50 -1.50 -10.65
C GLN A 615 -23.16 -2.22 -10.82
N GLU A 616 -22.51 -2.13 -11.98
CA GLU A 616 -21.19 -2.75 -12.19
C GLU A 616 -20.13 -2.17 -11.26
N ASN A 617 -20.10 -0.85 -11.05
CA ASN A 617 -19.21 -0.22 -10.09
C ASN A 617 -19.48 -0.73 -8.65
N GLU A 618 -20.73 -0.87 -8.26
CA GLU A 618 -21.09 -1.40 -6.94
C GLU A 618 -20.69 -2.87 -6.77
N ILE A 619 -20.88 -3.70 -7.78
CA ILE A 619 -20.46 -5.11 -7.77
C ILE A 619 -18.94 -5.22 -7.62
N VAL A 620 -18.17 -4.41 -8.38
CA VAL A 620 -16.71 -4.41 -8.29
C VAL A 620 -16.23 -3.94 -6.91
N LEU A 621 -16.83 -2.87 -6.39
CA LEU A 621 -16.52 -2.35 -5.06
C LEU A 621 -16.84 -3.38 -3.97
N LYS A 622 -18.01 -4.02 -4.04
CA LYS A 622 -18.42 -5.05 -3.10
C LYS A 622 -17.46 -6.24 -3.11
N LYS A 623 -17.13 -6.77 -4.30
CA LYS A 623 -16.15 -7.86 -4.40
C LYS A 623 -14.79 -7.51 -3.82
N LYS A 624 -14.30 -6.29 -4.07
CA LYS A 624 -13.05 -5.81 -3.45
C LYS A 624 -13.17 -5.72 -1.93
N ALA A 625 -14.28 -5.19 -1.43
CA ALA A 625 -14.55 -5.10 0.00
C ALA A 625 -14.59 -6.49 0.66
N ASP A 626 -15.33 -7.42 0.08
CA ASP A 626 -15.50 -8.79 0.60
C ASP A 626 -14.14 -9.52 0.67
N ASN A 627 -13.33 -9.45 -0.40
CA ASN A 627 -12.00 -10.05 -0.43
C ASN A 627 -11.07 -9.41 0.62
N ALA A 628 -11.05 -8.08 0.69
CA ALA A 628 -10.21 -7.36 1.65
C ALA A 628 -10.64 -7.64 3.10
N THR A 629 -11.94 -7.81 3.35
CA THR A 629 -12.50 -8.17 4.67
C THR A 629 -12.08 -9.57 5.08
N LEU A 630 -12.19 -10.57 4.19
CA LEU A 630 -11.73 -11.94 4.46
C LEU A 630 -10.25 -11.95 4.85
N ILE A 631 -9.42 -11.19 4.13
CA ILE A 631 -7.99 -11.09 4.41
C ILE A 631 -7.71 -10.39 5.73
N ALA A 632 -8.51 -9.37 6.10
CA ALA A 632 -8.35 -8.66 7.37
C ALA A 632 -8.62 -9.54 8.59
N TYR A 633 -9.50 -10.55 8.47
CA TYR A 633 -9.79 -11.48 9.56
C TYR A 633 -8.70 -12.53 9.79
N ILE A 634 -7.88 -12.86 8.78
CA ILE A 634 -6.85 -13.91 8.89
C ILE A 634 -5.89 -13.66 10.06
N PRO A 635 -5.25 -12.49 10.22
CA PRO A 635 -4.34 -12.22 11.33
C PRO A 635 -5.01 -12.33 12.69
N LEU A 636 -6.22 -11.78 12.81
CA LEU A 636 -6.98 -11.78 14.07
C LEU A 636 -7.34 -13.21 14.49
N MET A 637 -7.84 -14.02 13.56
CA MET A 637 -8.16 -15.43 13.82
C MET A 637 -6.90 -16.23 14.17
N LEU A 638 -5.79 -16.00 13.48
CA LEU A 638 -4.53 -16.69 13.76
C LEU A 638 -4.05 -16.40 15.19
N ILE A 639 -4.08 -15.15 15.63
CA ILE A 639 -3.66 -14.77 16.98
C ILE A 639 -4.62 -15.33 18.02
N MET A 640 -5.93 -15.22 17.83
CA MET A 640 -6.90 -15.78 18.76
C MET A 640 -6.74 -17.30 18.92
N VAL A 641 -6.67 -18.04 17.82
CA VAL A 641 -6.63 -19.49 17.87
C VAL A 641 -5.25 -20.02 18.24
N ALA A 642 -4.21 -19.62 17.52
CA ALA A 642 -2.88 -20.21 17.68
C ALA A 642 -2.06 -19.62 18.84
N TYR A 643 -2.25 -18.34 19.16
CA TYR A 643 -1.45 -17.67 20.19
C TYR A 643 -2.13 -17.53 21.54
N LEU A 644 -3.48 -17.43 21.58
CA LEU A 644 -4.23 -17.31 22.82
C LEU A 644 -4.84 -18.66 23.24
N ILE A 645 -5.68 -19.29 22.40
CA ILE A 645 -6.48 -20.47 22.79
C ILE A 645 -5.62 -21.74 22.83
N ALA A 646 -4.80 -22.02 21.82
CA ALA A 646 -4.02 -23.24 21.73
C ALA A 646 -3.07 -23.47 22.92
N PRO A 647 -2.35 -22.48 23.48
CA PRO A 647 -1.54 -22.65 24.67
C PRO A 647 -2.32 -23.14 25.89
N PHE A 648 -3.52 -22.57 26.12
CA PHE A 648 -4.38 -22.99 27.23
C PHE A 648 -4.84 -24.44 27.06
N ILE A 649 -5.26 -24.83 25.85
CA ILE A 649 -5.67 -26.21 25.57
C ILE A 649 -4.50 -27.19 25.79
N ILE A 650 -3.31 -26.85 25.29
CA ILE A 650 -2.10 -27.69 25.44
C ILE A 650 -1.75 -27.84 26.92
N GLN A 651 -1.86 -26.79 27.72
CA GLN A 651 -1.58 -26.84 29.14
C GLN A 651 -2.63 -27.69 29.90
N CYS A 652 -3.92 -27.51 29.62
CA CYS A 652 -4.99 -28.35 30.19
C CYS A 652 -4.81 -29.83 29.91
N ILE A 653 -4.37 -30.16 28.67
CA ILE A 653 -4.11 -31.60 28.32
C ILE A 653 -2.91 -32.13 29.12
N LYS A 654 -1.84 -31.36 29.29
CA LYS A 654 -0.67 -31.75 30.09
C LYS A 654 -1.06 -31.96 31.56
N ASP A 655 -1.80 -31.03 32.13
CA ASP A 655 -2.25 -31.13 33.52
C ASP A 655 -3.17 -32.35 33.75
N TYR A 656 -4.06 -32.59 32.80
CA TYR A 656 -4.90 -33.81 32.82
C TYR A 656 -4.04 -35.09 32.77
N GLN A 657 -3.01 -35.14 31.91
CA GLN A 657 -2.11 -36.28 31.80
C GLN A 657 -1.31 -36.51 33.11
N LEU A 658 -0.86 -35.44 33.76
CA LEU A 658 -0.15 -35.49 35.04
C LEU A 658 -1.06 -36.05 36.15
N ILE A 659 -2.28 -35.53 36.26
CA ILE A 659 -3.26 -35.99 37.25
C ILE A 659 -3.63 -37.46 36.99
N SER A 660 -3.84 -37.85 35.73
CA SER A 660 -4.16 -39.26 35.38
C SER A 660 -3.00 -40.21 35.69
N SER A 661 -1.72 -39.76 35.53
CA SER A 661 -0.52 -40.57 35.85
C SER A 661 -0.25 -40.67 37.35
N GLU A 662 -0.81 -39.76 38.18
CA GLU A 662 -0.74 -39.84 39.65
C GLU A 662 -1.87 -40.68 40.26
N LEU A 663 -2.95 -40.90 39.52
CA LEU A 663 -4.12 -41.68 39.96
C LEU A 663 -4.05 -43.19 39.59
N PHE A 664 -3.20 -43.51 38.63
CA PHE A 664 -2.91 -44.89 38.19
C PHE A 664 -1.43 -45.23 38.36
#